data_3a953a6d445594960c436fc89220610a
#
_entry.id   3a953a6d445594960c436fc89220610a
#
_cell.length_a   1.000
_cell.length_b   1.000
_cell.length_c   1.000
_cell.angle_alpha   90.00
_cell.angle_beta   90.00
_cell.angle_gamma   90.00
#
_symmetry.space_group_name_H-M   'P 1'
#
loop_
_entity.id
_entity.type
_entity.pdbx_description
1 polymer ?
#
loop_
_entity_poly.entity_id
_entity_poly.type
_entity_poly.pdbx_seq_one_letter_code
_entity_poly.pdbx_strand_id
1 'polypeptide(L)'
;MRPLFFAAISCGLLSSWLVSQQPIAAVLLGLWLFRVWCLRERHTLMVTLVCVVGFAGWFSWQNHRFEHLAALPSQSMQAELTVQPDAISIRGGQYQLVANGSVGRVLVRGQLKSAHDKQWLQRVTRRMVWHAQGTLAPIDPPTNPGQFDAPMYYRSQGIAQQLTLTQVFQIQAAPRTGWLGIVDRLHQWRWAFAQRCQQLPPMLARYASSLLVGLRPADFQTTMGAIQQLGLLHLFSLSGMHVILLISFLKWGLIRLHLSRQATDYWLLGLLPAYLIFGGGADSLQRAVITAALPIVWELVTHRTSGALSGWSLALMIGLIHNPLVLSQLGGQLSYGLALLLILMPSMPSWKLAVWIQVISLPVLLVATAQWHALSLAVNLIVAPLFSWLLFPVTMIGAIFGTQVPGIASSCEWLLVNFQTWLDWVSHWPGLLVLGQPNAIWAWGLSLLSLWLLRTPTRRYRRLLVLAYGCFILSMRFPLHGAVQFIDVGQGDSILIRQPFNRQVSLIDTGGRLHFPKPHWQDDGLTPKARVETITVNYLHRLGITHLDTVYLSHKDVDHIGDLGELLRLMPVKRVVVPAGMAHLDKFQKLLQPAKQPPIVMEALAGQTFADGLMAVHPFRPGRAENEDSLVLTGVFGQRRFMFTGDLDRAGERAITARYPQLRVDVLKLGHHGSKTASDPEALQQLGVRQGILSVGRHNRYGHPNQETLTTLANLRIETYSTALQGMITYRFFNHRQGQWQTFLKEGNRYQRTASVKNDSQR
;
A
#
# COMPACT_ATOMS: atom_id res chain seq x y z
N MET A 1 -1.91 -34.69 17.85
CA MET A 1 -2.10 -33.25 17.75
C MET A 1 -0.82 -32.45 17.43
N ARG A 2 0.34 -32.80 18.03
CA ARG A 2 1.65 -32.17 17.71
C ARG A 2 2.03 -32.25 16.22
N PRO A 3 1.80 -33.37 15.47
CA PRO A 3 2.22 -33.49 14.07
C PRO A 3 1.67 -32.38 13.15
N LEU A 4 0.37 -32.02 13.29
CA LEU A 4 -0.26 -31.02 12.47
C LEU A 4 0.35 -29.61 12.64
N PHE A 5 0.77 -29.28 13.86
CA PHE A 5 1.42 -28.00 14.13
C PHE A 5 2.76 -27.89 13.40
N PHE A 6 3.60 -28.93 13.50
CA PHE A 6 4.89 -28.95 12.81
C PHE A 6 4.72 -28.90 11.29
N ALA A 7 3.76 -29.66 10.75
CA ALA A 7 3.42 -29.63 9.33
C ALA A 7 2.95 -28.25 8.89
N ALA A 8 2.05 -27.61 9.63
CA ALA A 8 1.51 -26.29 9.28
C ALA A 8 2.60 -25.20 9.23
N ILE A 9 3.51 -25.16 10.22
CA ILE A 9 4.66 -24.24 10.21
C ILE A 9 5.58 -24.53 9.01
N SER A 10 5.87 -25.83 8.73
CA SER A 10 6.68 -26.21 7.57
C SER A 10 6.06 -25.73 6.26
N CYS A 11 4.74 -25.92 6.08
CA CYS A 11 4.00 -25.45 4.89
C CYS A 11 4.01 -23.92 4.77
N GLY A 12 3.91 -23.19 5.90
CA GLY A 12 4.01 -21.72 5.92
C GLY A 12 5.39 -21.22 5.50
N LEU A 13 6.46 -21.82 6.00
CA LEU A 13 7.84 -21.50 5.61
C LEU A 13 8.11 -21.87 4.16
N LEU A 14 7.61 -23.02 3.70
CA LEU A 14 7.69 -23.47 2.31
C LEU A 14 7.00 -22.49 1.36
N SER A 15 5.81 -22.02 1.70
CA SER A 15 5.09 -21.00 0.94
C SER A 15 5.89 -19.70 0.84
N SER A 16 6.44 -19.24 1.98
CA SER A 16 7.27 -18.03 2.02
C SER A 16 8.53 -18.17 1.16
N TRP A 17 9.08 -19.37 1.06
CA TRP A 17 10.24 -19.64 0.19
C TRP A 17 9.85 -19.74 -1.28
N LEU A 18 8.95 -20.66 -1.65
CA LEU A 18 8.64 -20.97 -3.06
C LEU A 18 7.79 -19.90 -3.74
N VAL A 19 6.82 -19.31 -3.02
CA VAL A 19 5.84 -18.39 -3.61
C VAL A 19 6.24 -16.94 -3.44
N SER A 20 6.73 -16.57 -2.24
CA SER A 20 7.16 -15.19 -1.94
C SER A 20 8.65 -14.96 -2.23
N GLN A 21 9.38 -16.00 -2.66
CA GLN A 21 10.81 -15.95 -3.01
C GLN A 21 11.71 -15.37 -1.89
N GLN A 22 11.38 -15.65 -0.63
CA GLN A 22 12.14 -15.18 0.53
C GLN A 22 13.24 -16.21 0.88
N PRO A 23 14.53 -15.96 0.57
CA PRO A 23 15.58 -16.97 0.75
C PRO A 23 15.80 -17.37 2.20
N ILE A 24 15.56 -16.45 3.14
CA ILE A 24 15.65 -16.74 4.58
C ILE A 24 14.63 -17.80 5.02
N ALA A 25 13.48 -17.88 4.34
CA ALA A 25 12.46 -18.87 4.66
C ALA A 25 12.94 -20.31 4.36
N ALA A 26 13.79 -20.48 3.33
CA ALA A 26 14.43 -21.78 3.04
C ALA A 26 15.36 -22.22 4.17
N VAL A 27 16.18 -21.30 4.68
CA VAL A 27 17.09 -21.57 5.82
C VAL A 27 16.28 -21.92 7.07
N LEU A 28 15.23 -21.13 7.37
CA LEU A 28 14.34 -21.39 8.50
C LEU A 28 13.60 -22.73 8.37
N LEU A 29 13.16 -23.08 7.16
CA LEU A 29 12.55 -24.38 6.89
C LEU A 29 13.52 -25.53 7.15
N GLY A 30 14.77 -25.42 6.70
CA GLY A 30 15.82 -26.42 6.97
C GLY A 30 16.06 -26.61 8.47
N LEU A 31 16.24 -25.51 9.21
CA LEU A 31 16.40 -25.54 10.67
C LEU A 31 15.17 -26.13 11.38
N TRP A 32 13.97 -25.78 10.90
CA TRP A 32 12.73 -26.30 11.46
C TRP A 32 12.56 -27.82 11.21
N LEU A 33 12.84 -28.30 9.99
CA LEU A 33 12.80 -29.72 9.66
C LEU A 33 13.88 -30.51 10.44
N PHE A 34 15.08 -29.93 10.60
CA PHE A 34 16.11 -30.51 11.47
C PHE A 34 15.61 -30.62 12.92
N ARG A 35 14.93 -29.58 13.45
CA ARG A 35 14.31 -29.65 14.77
C ARG A 35 13.24 -30.74 14.87
N VAL A 36 12.42 -30.94 13.82
CA VAL A 36 11.41 -32.02 13.76
C VAL A 36 12.09 -33.38 13.76
N TRP A 37 13.17 -33.53 13.01
CA TRP A 37 13.97 -34.78 13.00
C TRP A 37 14.59 -35.10 14.38
N CYS A 38 15.09 -34.08 15.08
CA CYS A 38 15.63 -34.24 16.45
C CYS A 38 14.59 -34.64 17.49
N LEU A 39 13.29 -34.50 17.22
CA LEU A 39 12.24 -34.98 18.14
C LEU A 39 12.16 -36.49 18.20
N ARG A 40 12.72 -37.23 17.22
CA ARG A 40 12.72 -38.69 17.09
C ARG A 40 11.30 -39.30 17.06
N GLU A 41 10.26 -38.51 16.81
CA GLU A 41 8.87 -38.96 16.67
C GLU A 41 8.60 -39.29 15.18
N ARG A 42 8.70 -40.57 14.80
CA ARG A 42 8.53 -41.03 13.39
C ARG A 42 7.23 -40.55 12.77
N HIS A 43 6.11 -40.65 13.51
CA HIS A 43 4.80 -40.19 13.02
C HIS A 43 4.78 -38.69 12.71
N THR A 44 5.34 -37.87 13.60
CA THR A 44 5.43 -36.39 13.37
C THR A 44 6.30 -36.07 12.17
N LEU A 45 7.44 -36.74 12.02
CA LEU A 45 8.33 -36.54 10.87
C LEU A 45 7.63 -36.94 9.57
N MET A 46 7.00 -38.12 9.52
CA MET A 46 6.31 -38.65 8.34
C MET A 46 5.17 -37.72 7.91
N VAL A 47 4.29 -37.31 8.83
CA VAL A 47 3.19 -36.38 8.53
C VAL A 47 3.73 -35.04 8.00
N THR A 48 4.78 -34.52 8.63
CA THR A 48 5.40 -33.27 8.21
C THR A 48 5.98 -33.36 6.80
N LEU A 49 6.72 -34.44 6.49
CA LEU A 49 7.32 -34.64 5.17
C LEU A 49 6.26 -34.84 4.08
N VAL A 50 5.22 -35.61 4.33
CA VAL A 50 4.10 -35.82 3.40
C VAL A 50 3.42 -34.49 3.09
N CYS A 51 3.15 -33.65 4.11
CA CYS A 51 2.58 -32.34 3.91
C CYS A 51 3.52 -31.41 3.12
N VAL A 52 4.81 -31.39 3.46
CA VAL A 52 5.81 -30.57 2.74
C VAL A 52 5.87 -30.94 1.26
N VAL A 53 5.93 -32.24 0.93
CA VAL A 53 5.97 -32.70 -0.47
C VAL A 53 4.66 -32.36 -1.20
N GLY A 54 3.50 -32.60 -0.60
CA GLY A 54 2.20 -32.26 -1.19
C GLY A 54 2.03 -30.76 -1.44
N PHE A 55 2.39 -29.94 -0.46
CA PHE A 55 2.34 -28.48 -0.59
C PHE A 55 3.40 -27.93 -1.57
N ALA A 56 4.59 -28.54 -1.65
CA ALA A 56 5.59 -28.17 -2.64
C ALA A 56 5.05 -28.37 -4.07
N GLY A 57 4.44 -29.52 -4.34
CA GLY A 57 3.77 -29.77 -5.63
C GLY A 57 2.65 -28.75 -5.91
N TRP A 58 1.79 -28.49 -4.92
CA TRP A 58 0.69 -27.53 -5.05
C TRP A 58 1.19 -26.10 -5.32
N PHE A 59 2.16 -25.61 -4.56
CA PHE A 59 2.72 -24.27 -4.75
C PHE A 59 3.46 -24.14 -6.07
N SER A 60 4.23 -25.15 -6.48
CA SER A 60 4.91 -25.14 -7.78
C SER A 60 3.91 -25.11 -8.93
N TRP A 61 2.83 -25.88 -8.86
CA TRP A 61 1.77 -25.85 -9.86
C TRP A 61 1.06 -24.49 -9.92
N GLN A 62 0.71 -23.91 -8.78
CA GLN A 62 0.08 -22.58 -8.74
C GLN A 62 1.02 -21.49 -9.28
N ASN A 63 2.30 -21.52 -8.90
CA ASN A 63 3.29 -20.57 -9.42
C ASN A 63 3.44 -20.68 -10.93
N HIS A 64 3.61 -21.90 -11.45
CA HIS A 64 3.75 -22.13 -12.89
C HIS A 64 2.53 -21.61 -13.66
N ARG A 65 1.33 -21.93 -13.17
CA ARG A 65 0.08 -21.40 -13.74
C ARG A 65 0.02 -19.89 -13.74
N PHE A 66 0.39 -19.27 -12.61
CA PHE A 66 0.39 -17.82 -12.47
C PHE A 66 1.42 -17.16 -13.39
N GLU A 67 2.64 -17.67 -13.44
CA GLU A 67 3.71 -17.17 -14.30
C GLU A 67 3.36 -17.28 -15.77
N HIS A 68 2.73 -18.38 -16.19
CA HIS A 68 2.23 -18.53 -17.55
C HIS A 68 1.20 -17.44 -17.90
N LEU A 69 0.25 -17.16 -17.02
CA LEU A 69 -0.73 -16.10 -17.22
C LEU A 69 -0.09 -14.70 -17.19
N ALA A 70 0.89 -14.47 -16.32
CA ALA A 70 1.59 -13.20 -16.21
C ALA A 70 2.51 -12.91 -17.41
N ALA A 71 3.02 -13.96 -18.07
CA ALA A 71 3.89 -13.85 -19.24
C ALA A 71 3.16 -13.54 -20.55
N LEU A 72 1.81 -13.57 -20.57
CA LEU A 72 1.06 -13.22 -21.76
C LEU A 72 1.37 -11.77 -22.18
N PRO A 73 1.69 -11.53 -23.47
CA PRO A 73 2.04 -10.20 -23.94
C PRO A 73 0.86 -9.24 -23.87
N SER A 74 1.18 -7.95 -23.81
CA SER A 74 0.16 -6.91 -23.93
C SER A 74 -0.44 -6.98 -25.33
N GLN A 75 -1.76 -7.27 -25.42
CA GLN A 75 -2.46 -7.44 -26.70
C GLN A 75 -3.90 -6.97 -26.61
N SER A 76 -4.42 -6.53 -27.74
CA SER A 76 -5.86 -6.29 -27.90
C SER A 76 -6.56 -7.63 -28.07
N MET A 77 -7.62 -7.85 -27.30
CA MET A 77 -8.41 -9.09 -27.37
C MET A 77 -9.89 -8.84 -27.16
N GLN A 78 -10.69 -9.72 -27.71
CA GLN A 78 -12.09 -9.87 -27.34
C GLN A 78 -12.20 -10.88 -26.20
N ALA A 79 -13.00 -10.56 -25.21
CA ALA A 79 -13.17 -11.37 -24.02
C ALA A 79 -14.64 -11.50 -23.64
N GLU A 80 -15.01 -12.71 -23.26
CA GLU A 80 -16.26 -12.97 -22.56
C GLU A 80 -15.97 -12.94 -21.06
N LEU A 81 -16.63 -12.03 -20.34
CA LEU A 81 -16.38 -11.74 -18.94
C LEU A 81 -17.61 -12.01 -18.11
N THR A 82 -17.51 -12.91 -17.17
CA THR A 82 -18.57 -13.15 -16.17
C THR A 82 -18.37 -12.22 -14.96
N VAL A 83 -19.35 -11.36 -14.71
CA VAL A 83 -19.30 -10.29 -13.71
C VAL A 83 -20.38 -10.48 -12.66
N GLN A 84 -20.01 -10.44 -11.38
CA GLN A 84 -20.96 -10.39 -10.27
C GLN A 84 -21.34 -8.94 -9.93
N PRO A 85 -22.59 -8.65 -9.51
CA PRO A 85 -23.04 -7.28 -9.26
C PRO A 85 -22.28 -6.58 -8.13
N ASP A 86 -21.91 -7.32 -7.09
CA ASP A 86 -21.18 -6.83 -5.92
C ASP A 86 -19.66 -6.69 -6.15
N ALA A 87 -19.16 -7.13 -7.30
CA ALA A 87 -17.75 -6.96 -7.69
C ALA A 87 -17.51 -5.63 -8.41
N ILE A 88 -18.55 -4.88 -8.78
CA ILE A 88 -18.45 -3.64 -9.56
C ILE A 88 -18.19 -2.48 -8.61
N SER A 89 -17.08 -1.77 -8.82
CA SER A 89 -16.72 -0.54 -8.10
C SER A 89 -16.67 0.62 -9.08
N ILE A 90 -17.42 1.69 -8.79
CA ILE A 90 -17.50 2.89 -9.63
C ILE A 90 -16.89 4.06 -8.84
N ARG A 91 -15.97 4.79 -9.46
CA ARG A 91 -15.38 6.02 -8.91
C ARG A 91 -15.35 7.11 -9.98
N GLY A 92 -16.11 8.15 -9.75
CA GLY A 92 -16.25 9.22 -10.74
C GLY A 92 -16.75 8.69 -12.08
N GLY A 93 -15.96 8.88 -13.13
CA GLY A 93 -16.22 8.39 -14.49
C GLY A 93 -15.53 7.06 -14.83
N GLN A 94 -14.95 6.36 -13.85
CA GLN A 94 -14.25 5.09 -14.05
C GLN A 94 -14.93 3.96 -13.28
N TYR A 95 -14.85 2.76 -13.83
CA TYR A 95 -15.25 1.55 -13.11
C TYR A 95 -14.12 0.52 -13.09
N GLN A 96 -14.11 -0.24 -12.03
CA GLN A 96 -13.19 -1.35 -11.83
C GLN A 96 -13.96 -2.54 -11.28
N LEU A 97 -13.65 -3.73 -11.79
CA LEU A 97 -14.26 -4.97 -11.32
C LEU A 97 -13.30 -6.15 -11.50
N VAL A 98 -13.57 -7.23 -10.80
CA VAL A 98 -12.91 -8.51 -11.02
C VAL A 98 -13.89 -9.42 -11.74
N ALA A 99 -13.46 -9.96 -12.88
CA ALA A 99 -14.27 -10.87 -13.71
C ALA A 99 -13.55 -12.20 -13.95
N ASN A 100 -14.33 -13.24 -14.24
CA ASN A 100 -13.80 -14.48 -14.77
C ASN A 100 -13.99 -14.46 -16.29
N GLY A 101 -12.91 -14.69 -17.03
CA GLY A 101 -12.92 -14.71 -18.50
C GLY A 101 -12.10 -15.88 -19.06
N SER A 102 -11.88 -15.89 -20.36
CA SER A 102 -11.10 -16.91 -21.08
C SER A 102 -9.66 -17.06 -20.59
N VAL A 103 -9.07 -15.95 -20.09
CA VAL A 103 -7.72 -15.90 -19.49
C VAL A 103 -7.74 -16.14 -17.97
N GLY A 104 -8.83 -16.66 -17.42
CA GLY A 104 -9.01 -16.86 -16.00
C GLY A 104 -9.55 -15.61 -15.30
N ARG A 105 -9.14 -15.41 -14.04
CA ARG A 105 -9.55 -14.27 -13.23
C ARG A 105 -8.75 -13.04 -13.61
N VAL A 106 -9.43 -11.95 -13.99
CA VAL A 106 -8.80 -10.74 -14.54
C VAL A 106 -9.37 -9.48 -13.87
N LEU A 107 -8.48 -8.49 -13.66
CA LEU A 107 -8.87 -7.15 -13.21
C LEU A 107 -9.35 -6.34 -14.43
N VAL A 108 -10.60 -5.95 -14.45
CA VAL A 108 -11.18 -5.17 -15.54
C VAL A 108 -11.28 -3.71 -15.13
N ARG A 109 -10.83 -2.82 -16.01
CA ARG A 109 -10.96 -1.36 -15.87
C ARG A 109 -11.60 -0.77 -17.12
N GLY A 110 -12.44 0.23 -16.93
CA GLY A 110 -13.04 0.95 -18.05
C GLY A 110 -13.48 2.35 -17.67
N GLN A 111 -13.78 3.15 -18.68
CA GLN A 111 -14.30 4.50 -18.52
C GLN A 111 -15.77 4.53 -18.90
N LEU A 112 -16.57 5.23 -18.12
CA LEU A 112 -17.98 5.49 -18.39
C LEU A 112 -18.07 6.67 -19.37
N LYS A 113 -18.90 6.52 -20.39
CA LYS A 113 -19.06 7.54 -21.44
C LYS A 113 -20.15 8.57 -21.09
N SER A 114 -21.12 8.17 -20.25
CA SER A 114 -22.26 9.01 -19.91
C SER A 114 -22.76 8.79 -18.47
N ALA A 115 -23.58 9.73 -18.00
CA ALA A 115 -24.30 9.58 -16.74
C ALA A 115 -25.29 8.40 -16.77
N HIS A 116 -25.87 8.12 -17.94
CA HIS A 116 -26.76 6.99 -18.16
C HIS A 116 -26.03 5.66 -17.94
N ASP A 117 -24.81 5.49 -18.48
CA ASP A 117 -24.01 4.28 -18.29
C ASP A 117 -23.68 4.07 -16.80
N LYS A 118 -23.37 5.18 -16.07
CA LYS A 118 -23.13 5.13 -14.63
C LYS A 118 -24.35 4.63 -13.87
N GLN A 119 -25.52 5.20 -14.14
CA GLN A 119 -26.78 4.80 -13.49
C GLN A 119 -27.15 3.36 -13.85
N TRP A 120 -26.99 2.97 -15.10
CA TRP A 120 -27.26 1.61 -15.54
C TRP A 120 -26.36 0.61 -14.81
N LEU A 121 -25.05 0.87 -14.75
CA LEU A 121 -24.10 -0.02 -14.09
C LEU A 121 -24.35 -0.13 -12.57
N GLN A 122 -24.81 0.95 -11.95
CA GLN A 122 -25.25 0.97 -10.53
C GLN A 122 -26.53 0.14 -10.28
N ARG A 123 -27.35 -0.08 -11.28
CA ARG A 123 -28.60 -0.84 -11.19
C ARG A 123 -28.46 -2.32 -11.53
N VAL A 124 -27.26 -2.80 -11.88
CA VAL A 124 -27.00 -4.21 -12.16
C VAL A 124 -27.19 -5.02 -10.88
N THR A 125 -28.20 -5.92 -10.87
CA THR A 125 -28.58 -6.73 -9.70
C THR A 125 -28.24 -8.21 -9.84
N ARG A 126 -27.84 -8.66 -11.03
CA ARG A 126 -27.66 -10.08 -11.37
C ARG A 126 -26.28 -10.31 -11.98
N ARG A 127 -25.83 -11.57 -11.92
CA ARG A 127 -24.64 -11.99 -12.67
C ARG A 127 -24.85 -11.76 -14.17
N MET A 128 -23.86 -11.13 -14.80
CA MET A 128 -23.90 -10.75 -16.21
C MET A 128 -22.72 -11.39 -16.95
N VAL A 129 -22.92 -11.64 -18.23
CA VAL A 129 -21.87 -11.97 -19.19
C VAL A 129 -21.69 -10.77 -20.11
N TRP A 130 -20.45 -10.26 -20.17
CA TRP A 130 -20.07 -9.13 -21.00
C TRP A 130 -19.21 -9.61 -22.16
N HIS A 131 -19.61 -9.33 -23.39
CA HIS A 131 -18.77 -9.48 -24.56
C HIS A 131 -18.11 -8.12 -24.84
N ALA A 132 -16.81 -8.05 -24.66
CA ALA A 132 -16.09 -6.79 -24.67
C ALA A 132 -14.74 -6.93 -25.36
N GLN A 133 -14.24 -5.82 -25.90
CA GLN A 133 -12.89 -5.68 -26.43
C GLN A 133 -12.07 -4.79 -25.50
N GLY A 134 -10.82 -5.15 -25.30
CA GLY A 134 -9.91 -4.39 -24.48
C GLY A 134 -8.46 -4.78 -24.69
N THR A 135 -7.57 -4.04 -24.04
CA THR A 135 -6.13 -4.33 -24.02
C THR A 135 -5.79 -5.06 -22.73
N LEU A 136 -5.33 -6.31 -22.89
CA LEU A 136 -4.76 -7.09 -21.81
C LEU A 136 -3.34 -6.61 -21.55
N ALA A 137 -2.98 -6.37 -20.28
CA ALA A 137 -1.65 -5.92 -19.90
C ALA A 137 -1.29 -6.38 -18.47
N PRO A 138 -0.01 -6.49 -18.13
CA PRO A 138 0.42 -6.68 -16.76
C PRO A 138 -0.10 -5.56 -15.84
N ILE A 139 -0.29 -5.88 -14.56
CA ILE A 139 -0.63 -4.88 -13.54
C ILE A 139 0.62 -4.09 -13.20
N ASP A 140 0.54 -2.75 -13.23
CA ASP A 140 1.67 -1.88 -12.97
C ASP A 140 2.23 -2.09 -11.56
N PRO A 141 3.56 -2.31 -11.42
CA PRO A 141 4.20 -2.43 -10.12
C PRO A 141 4.31 -1.05 -9.43
N PRO A 142 4.47 -1.03 -8.09
CA PRO A 142 4.83 0.20 -7.40
C PRO A 142 6.17 0.72 -7.93
N THR A 143 6.32 2.03 -7.95
CA THR A 143 7.54 2.68 -8.44
C THR A 143 8.38 3.32 -7.32
N ASN A 144 7.80 3.43 -6.12
CA ASN A 144 8.50 3.94 -4.94
C ASN A 144 8.30 3.00 -3.73
N PRO A 145 9.25 2.98 -2.78
CA PRO A 145 9.07 2.25 -1.53
C PRO A 145 7.82 2.74 -0.78
N GLY A 146 7.01 1.80 -0.34
CA GLY A 146 5.82 2.12 0.44
C GLY A 146 4.57 2.45 -0.34
N GLN A 147 4.62 2.47 -1.63
CA GLN A 147 3.42 2.47 -2.46
C GLN A 147 2.70 1.11 -2.35
N PHE A 148 1.41 1.13 -2.67
CA PHE A 148 0.59 -0.09 -2.71
C PHE A 148 1.09 -1.03 -3.81
N ASP A 149 1.47 -2.23 -3.42
CA ASP A 149 1.91 -3.29 -4.35
C ASP A 149 0.68 -3.99 -4.96
N ALA A 150 0.19 -3.42 -6.05
CA ALA A 150 -0.97 -3.93 -6.76
C ALA A 150 -0.72 -5.34 -7.36
N PRO A 151 0.41 -5.63 -8.04
CA PRO A 151 0.74 -6.97 -8.50
C PRO A 151 0.65 -8.03 -7.40
N MET A 152 1.29 -7.78 -6.24
CA MET A 152 1.28 -8.72 -5.12
C MET A 152 -0.13 -8.89 -4.53
N TYR A 153 -0.88 -7.80 -4.38
CA TYR A 153 -2.26 -7.83 -3.90
C TYR A 153 -3.18 -8.63 -4.81
N TYR A 154 -3.14 -8.39 -6.12
CA TYR A 154 -3.98 -9.11 -7.07
C TYR A 154 -3.51 -10.55 -7.32
N ARG A 155 -2.20 -10.81 -7.24
CA ARG A 155 -1.64 -12.18 -7.26
C ARG A 155 -2.22 -13.03 -6.14
N SER A 156 -2.38 -12.49 -4.94
CA SER A 156 -2.99 -13.22 -3.82
C SER A 156 -4.46 -13.59 -4.06
N GLN A 157 -5.12 -12.91 -5.00
CA GLN A 157 -6.47 -13.21 -5.46
C GLN A 157 -6.50 -14.08 -6.73
N GLY A 158 -5.34 -14.56 -7.20
CA GLY A 158 -5.20 -15.35 -8.42
C GLY A 158 -5.35 -14.52 -9.72
N ILE A 159 -5.14 -13.20 -9.65
CA ILE A 159 -5.25 -12.28 -10.78
C ILE A 159 -3.83 -11.91 -11.24
N ALA A 160 -3.49 -12.26 -12.48
CA ALA A 160 -2.17 -12.01 -13.06
C ALA A 160 -2.13 -10.74 -13.91
N GLN A 161 -3.24 -10.38 -14.54
CA GLN A 161 -3.29 -9.30 -15.54
C GLN A 161 -4.52 -8.41 -15.37
N GLN A 162 -4.44 -7.24 -15.98
CA GLN A 162 -5.55 -6.30 -16.09
C GLN A 162 -6.01 -6.19 -17.57
N LEU A 163 -7.31 -6.04 -17.75
CA LEU A 163 -7.95 -5.81 -19.04
C LEU A 163 -8.56 -4.40 -19.02
N THR A 164 -8.01 -3.50 -19.82
CA THR A 164 -8.57 -2.16 -20.00
C THR A 164 -9.54 -2.18 -21.15
N LEU A 165 -10.83 -2.03 -20.86
CA LEU A 165 -11.89 -2.10 -21.86
C LEU A 165 -11.89 -0.85 -22.74
N THR A 166 -11.95 -1.05 -24.05
CA THR A 166 -12.16 -0.01 -25.06
C THR A 166 -13.62 0.05 -25.50
N GLN A 167 -14.26 -1.13 -25.62
CA GLN A 167 -15.65 -1.25 -26.05
C GLN A 167 -16.33 -2.46 -25.42
N VAL A 168 -17.60 -2.29 -25.05
CA VAL A 168 -18.49 -3.38 -24.64
C VAL A 168 -19.55 -3.53 -25.74
N PHE A 169 -19.62 -4.71 -26.37
CA PHE A 169 -20.54 -4.96 -27.49
C PHE A 169 -21.91 -5.43 -27.01
N GLN A 170 -21.89 -6.31 -26.00
CA GLN A 170 -23.11 -6.96 -25.53
C GLN A 170 -23.02 -7.30 -24.08
N ILE A 171 -24.12 -7.16 -23.37
CA ILE A 171 -24.27 -7.55 -21.97
C ILE A 171 -25.52 -8.38 -21.83
N GLN A 172 -25.39 -9.61 -21.33
CA GLN A 172 -26.46 -10.55 -21.13
C GLN A 172 -26.57 -11.02 -19.70
N ALA A 173 -27.78 -11.38 -19.24
CA ALA A 173 -27.93 -12.05 -17.95
C ALA A 173 -27.33 -13.46 -18.02
N ALA A 174 -26.46 -13.82 -17.09
CA ALA A 174 -25.89 -15.16 -17.04
C ALA A 174 -26.98 -16.20 -16.67
N PRO A 175 -26.95 -17.39 -17.27
CA PRO A 175 -27.88 -18.46 -16.94
C PRO A 175 -27.67 -18.93 -15.49
N ARG A 176 -28.77 -19.26 -14.80
CA ARG A 176 -28.77 -19.79 -13.45
C ARG A 176 -28.86 -21.30 -13.50
N THR A 177 -27.80 -22.00 -13.10
CA THR A 177 -27.79 -23.47 -13.11
C THR A 177 -27.22 -24.03 -11.79
N GLY A 178 -27.93 -25.00 -11.21
CA GLY A 178 -27.46 -25.82 -10.10
C GLY A 178 -26.95 -25.06 -8.86
N TRP A 179 -25.88 -25.57 -8.26
CA TRP A 179 -25.22 -24.99 -7.08
C TRP A 179 -24.74 -23.55 -7.28
N LEU A 180 -24.29 -23.20 -8.48
CA LEU A 180 -23.90 -21.83 -8.81
C LEU A 180 -25.05 -20.83 -8.60
N GLY A 181 -26.30 -21.27 -8.76
CA GLY A 181 -27.48 -20.43 -8.48
C GLY A 181 -27.61 -19.99 -7.02
N ILE A 182 -27.16 -20.81 -6.06
CA ILE A 182 -27.15 -20.45 -4.63
C ILE A 182 -26.08 -19.39 -4.37
N VAL A 183 -24.87 -19.58 -4.90
CA VAL A 183 -23.77 -18.60 -4.78
C VAL A 183 -24.18 -17.26 -5.39
N ASP A 184 -24.79 -17.28 -6.59
CA ASP A 184 -25.30 -16.07 -7.26
C ASP A 184 -26.36 -15.35 -6.44
N ARG A 185 -27.26 -16.08 -5.75
CA ARG A 185 -28.25 -15.47 -4.84
C ARG A 185 -27.57 -14.80 -3.64
N LEU A 186 -26.52 -15.39 -3.08
CA LEU A 186 -25.78 -14.79 -1.98
C LEU A 186 -25.08 -13.50 -2.40
N HIS A 187 -24.48 -13.44 -3.61
CA HIS A 187 -23.94 -12.21 -4.19
C HIS A 187 -25.01 -11.15 -4.44
N GLN A 188 -26.18 -11.56 -4.93
CA GLN A 188 -27.33 -10.64 -5.10
C GLN A 188 -27.83 -10.09 -3.78
N TRP A 189 -27.95 -10.93 -2.75
CA TRP A 189 -28.37 -10.48 -1.41
C TRP A 189 -27.33 -9.55 -0.80
N ARG A 190 -26.03 -9.85 -0.97
CA ARG A 190 -24.96 -8.96 -0.53
C ARG A 190 -25.05 -7.60 -1.20
N TRP A 191 -25.23 -7.58 -2.52
CA TRP A 191 -25.42 -6.34 -3.27
C TRP A 191 -26.69 -5.58 -2.84
N ALA A 192 -27.81 -6.25 -2.74
CA ALA A 192 -29.08 -5.66 -2.32
C ALA A 192 -29.01 -5.06 -0.91
N PHE A 193 -28.34 -5.77 0.01
CA PHE A 193 -28.11 -5.27 1.36
C PHE A 193 -27.17 -4.05 1.36
N ALA A 194 -26.14 -4.06 0.54
CA ALA A 194 -25.24 -2.90 0.38
C ALA A 194 -25.98 -1.67 -0.15
N GLN A 195 -26.88 -1.84 -1.14
CA GLN A 195 -27.73 -0.77 -1.66
C GLN A 195 -28.72 -0.25 -0.59
N ARG A 196 -29.27 -1.15 0.21
CA ARG A 196 -30.10 -0.77 1.34
C ARG A 196 -29.31 0.04 2.38
N CYS A 197 -28.07 -0.34 2.67
CA CYS A 197 -27.21 0.44 3.57
C CYS A 197 -26.98 1.87 3.07
N GLN A 198 -26.91 2.10 1.76
CA GLN A 198 -26.75 3.45 1.20
C GLN A 198 -27.95 4.38 1.45
N GLN A 199 -29.12 3.83 1.78
CA GLN A 199 -30.33 4.61 2.13
C GLN A 199 -30.34 5.04 3.61
N LEU A 200 -29.42 4.52 4.42
CA LEU A 200 -29.26 4.87 5.82
C LEU A 200 -28.50 6.21 5.98
N PRO A 201 -28.61 6.85 7.15
CA PRO A 201 -27.79 8.02 7.46
C PRO A 201 -26.29 7.75 7.28
N PRO A 202 -25.47 8.77 6.93
CA PRO A 202 -24.12 8.58 6.38
C PRO A 202 -23.17 7.74 7.23
N MET A 203 -23.11 7.97 8.55
CA MET A 203 -22.19 7.23 9.42
C MET A 203 -22.63 5.78 9.59
N LEU A 204 -23.95 5.57 9.83
CA LEU A 204 -24.54 4.24 9.94
C LEU A 204 -24.36 3.45 8.64
N ALA A 205 -24.52 4.09 7.47
CA ALA A 205 -24.28 3.48 6.15
C ALA A 205 -22.83 2.98 6.01
N ARG A 206 -21.84 3.80 6.44
CA ARG A 206 -20.41 3.43 6.40
C ARG A 206 -20.10 2.26 7.32
N TYR A 207 -20.59 2.30 8.54
CA TYR A 207 -20.39 1.22 9.52
C TYR A 207 -21.07 -0.07 9.04
N ALA A 208 -22.33 -0.02 8.61
CA ALA A 208 -23.08 -1.18 8.13
C ALA A 208 -22.42 -1.83 6.90
N SER A 209 -22.01 -1.02 5.92
CA SER A 209 -21.35 -1.52 4.71
C SER A 209 -20.02 -2.18 5.02
N SER A 210 -19.20 -1.61 5.90
CA SER A 210 -17.88 -2.15 6.23
C SER A 210 -17.93 -3.35 7.17
N LEU A 211 -18.79 -3.32 8.21
CA LEU A 211 -18.82 -4.32 9.26
C LEU A 211 -19.71 -5.53 8.97
N LEU A 212 -20.74 -5.39 8.12
CA LEU A 212 -21.68 -6.46 7.84
C LEU A 212 -21.43 -7.12 6.48
N VAL A 213 -21.11 -6.35 5.45
CA VAL A 213 -20.89 -6.86 4.08
C VAL A 213 -19.46 -6.73 3.56
N GLY A 214 -18.54 -6.18 4.37
CA GLY A 214 -17.12 -6.06 4.01
C GLY A 214 -16.82 -5.09 2.86
N LEU A 215 -17.75 -4.18 2.54
CA LEU A 215 -17.58 -3.17 1.51
C LEU A 215 -17.11 -1.86 2.16
N ARG A 216 -15.96 -1.35 1.72
CA ARG A 216 -15.45 -0.06 2.18
C ARG A 216 -15.91 1.02 1.21
N PRO A 217 -16.74 1.99 1.67
CA PRO A 217 -17.09 3.16 0.87
C PRO A 217 -15.84 3.91 0.38
N ALA A 218 -15.96 4.64 -0.72
CA ALA A 218 -14.82 5.34 -1.32
C ALA A 218 -14.21 6.41 -0.40
N ASP A 219 -15.04 7.03 0.44
CA ASP A 219 -14.67 8.03 1.46
C ASP A 219 -14.18 7.45 2.79
N PHE A 220 -14.10 6.11 2.91
CA PHE A 220 -13.72 5.43 4.16
C PHE A 220 -12.38 5.93 4.71
N GLN A 221 -11.37 6.10 3.86
CA GLN A 221 -10.05 6.54 4.31
C GLN A 221 -10.00 8.00 4.78
N THR A 222 -10.81 8.86 4.20
CA THR A 222 -10.87 10.28 4.58
C THR A 222 -11.67 10.48 5.86
N THR A 223 -12.81 9.79 5.98
CA THR A 223 -13.69 9.92 7.14
C THR A 223 -13.22 9.12 8.35
N MET A 224 -12.49 8.01 8.14
CA MET A 224 -12.05 7.10 9.20
C MET A 224 -10.54 7.20 9.49
N GLY A 225 -9.93 8.37 9.24
CA GLY A 225 -8.49 8.60 9.46
C GLY A 225 -8.05 8.37 10.90
N ALA A 226 -8.85 8.81 11.89
CA ALA A 226 -8.59 8.58 13.31
C ALA A 226 -8.51 7.09 13.67
N ILE A 227 -9.36 6.26 13.07
CA ILE A 227 -9.37 4.80 13.27
C ILE A 227 -8.03 4.20 12.83
N GLN A 228 -7.48 4.68 11.72
CA GLN A 228 -6.17 4.25 11.23
C GLN A 228 -5.04 4.72 12.13
N GLN A 229 -5.05 6.01 12.53
CA GLN A 229 -4.00 6.59 13.38
C GLN A 229 -3.95 5.94 14.76
N LEU A 230 -5.11 5.66 15.37
CA LEU A 230 -5.23 5.02 16.68
C LEU A 230 -5.07 3.48 16.64
N GLY A 231 -4.83 2.88 15.46
CA GLY A 231 -4.58 1.44 15.31
C GLY A 231 -5.84 0.57 15.45
N LEU A 232 -7.03 1.13 15.21
CA LEU A 232 -8.32 0.46 15.34
C LEU A 232 -8.81 -0.23 14.05
N LEU A 233 -8.05 -0.17 12.95
CA LEU A 233 -8.46 -0.72 11.64
C LEU A 233 -8.87 -2.20 11.70
N HIS A 234 -8.30 -2.97 12.64
CA HIS A 234 -8.61 -4.38 12.81
C HIS A 234 -10.05 -4.62 13.33
N LEU A 235 -10.67 -3.64 13.99
CA LEU A 235 -12.07 -3.69 14.40
C LEU A 235 -13.03 -3.40 13.24
N PHE A 236 -12.58 -2.64 12.23
CA PHE A 236 -13.35 -2.26 11.04
C PHE A 236 -13.11 -3.16 9.83
N SER A 237 -12.35 -4.22 10.00
CA SER A 237 -12.24 -5.31 9.02
C SER A 237 -13.02 -6.53 9.54
N LEU A 238 -13.74 -7.21 8.65
CA LEU A 238 -14.40 -8.47 9.03
C LEU A 238 -13.35 -9.44 9.59
N SER A 239 -13.48 -9.77 10.87
CA SER A 239 -12.46 -10.49 11.64
C SER A 239 -13.07 -11.65 12.44
N GLY A 240 -12.21 -12.41 13.12
CA GLY A 240 -12.65 -13.50 14.00
C GLY A 240 -13.64 -13.06 15.08
N MET A 241 -13.53 -11.84 15.59
CA MET A 241 -14.45 -11.29 16.57
C MET A 241 -15.89 -11.22 16.02
N HIS A 242 -16.05 -10.72 14.79
CA HIS A 242 -17.37 -10.65 14.13
C HIS A 242 -18.00 -12.03 13.94
N VAL A 243 -17.19 -13.02 13.55
CA VAL A 243 -17.65 -14.42 13.41
C VAL A 243 -18.06 -14.98 14.76
N ILE A 244 -17.29 -14.75 15.82
CA ILE A 244 -17.62 -15.19 17.18
C ILE A 244 -18.92 -14.54 17.66
N LEU A 245 -19.09 -13.22 17.46
CA LEU A 245 -20.33 -12.51 17.84
C LEU A 245 -21.53 -13.05 17.05
N LEU A 246 -21.39 -13.25 15.74
CA LEU A 246 -22.44 -13.84 14.91
C LEU A 246 -22.81 -15.25 15.37
N ILE A 247 -21.83 -16.11 15.60
CA ILE A 247 -22.07 -17.48 16.09
C ILE A 247 -22.76 -17.46 17.44
N SER A 248 -22.30 -16.60 18.35
CA SER A 248 -22.89 -16.48 19.69
C SER A 248 -24.34 -16.04 19.62
N PHE A 249 -24.65 -15.05 18.78
CA PHE A 249 -25.99 -14.58 18.54
C PHE A 249 -26.89 -15.65 17.90
N LEU A 250 -26.37 -16.34 16.87
CA LEU A 250 -27.12 -17.43 16.23
C LEU A 250 -27.36 -18.61 17.16
N LYS A 251 -26.35 -19.02 17.92
CA LYS A 251 -26.50 -20.09 18.94
C LYS A 251 -27.54 -19.70 19.98
N TRP A 252 -27.46 -18.47 20.48
CA TRP A 252 -28.44 -17.98 21.44
C TRP A 252 -29.87 -18.00 20.88
N GLY A 253 -30.07 -17.55 19.63
CA GLY A 253 -31.38 -17.56 18.97
C GLY A 253 -31.91 -18.96 18.69
N LEU A 254 -31.07 -19.85 18.14
CA LEU A 254 -31.43 -21.22 17.78
C LEU A 254 -31.79 -22.06 19.04
N ILE A 255 -31.05 -21.88 20.15
CA ILE A 255 -31.36 -22.51 21.43
C ILE A 255 -32.67 -22.01 21.97
N ARG A 256 -32.98 -20.71 21.85
CA ARG A 256 -34.29 -20.13 22.23
C ARG A 256 -35.44 -20.68 21.41
N LEU A 257 -35.18 -21.13 20.18
CA LEU A 257 -36.13 -21.84 19.33
C LEU A 257 -36.21 -23.34 19.66
N HIS A 258 -35.63 -23.77 20.80
CA HIS A 258 -35.61 -25.17 21.28
C HIS A 258 -34.93 -26.15 20.33
N LEU A 259 -34.03 -25.70 19.48
CA LEU A 259 -33.20 -26.59 18.63
C LEU A 259 -32.17 -27.32 19.48
N SER A 260 -31.95 -28.59 19.18
CA SER A 260 -30.90 -29.39 19.83
C SER A 260 -29.52 -28.83 19.47
N ARG A 261 -28.51 -29.13 20.31
CA ARG A 261 -27.14 -28.72 20.06
C ARG A 261 -26.62 -29.21 18.69
N GLN A 262 -26.92 -30.47 18.36
CA GLN A 262 -26.53 -31.04 17.06
C GLN A 262 -27.19 -30.30 15.88
N ALA A 263 -28.51 -30.04 15.96
CA ALA A 263 -29.21 -29.26 14.95
C ALA A 263 -28.61 -27.85 14.80
N THR A 264 -28.28 -27.19 15.93
CA THR A 264 -27.61 -25.90 15.93
C THR A 264 -26.25 -25.94 15.21
N ASP A 265 -25.45 -26.98 15.45
CA ASP A 265 -24.15 -27.16 14.82
C ASP A 265 -24.28 -27.42 13.30
N TYR A 266 -25.26 -28.18 12.82
CA TYR A 266 -25.56 -28.33 11.38
C TYR A 266 -25.97 -27.02 10.74
N TRP A 267 -26.84 -26.24 11.40
CA TRP A 267 -27.23 -24.90 10.91
C TRP A 267 -26.02 -23.97 10.79
N LEU A 268 -25.12 -23.97 11.78
CA LEU A 268 -23.90 -23.18 11.74
C LEU A 268 -22.97 -23.58 10.58
N LEU A 269 -22.82 -24.89 10.31
CA LEU A 269 -22.01 -25.36 9.18
C LEU A 269 -22.57 -24.93 7.81
N GLY A 270 -23.87 -24.74 7.68
CA GLY A 270 -24.49 -24.16 6.48
C GLY A 270 -24.38 -22.64 6.40
N LEU A 271 -24.58 -21.95 7.54
CA LEU A 271 -24.59 -20.48 7.58
C LEU A 271 -23.19 -19.86 7.49
N LEU A 272 -22.15 -20.50 8.03
CA LEU A 272 -20.79 -19.96 8.03
C LEU A 272 -20.21 -19.79 6.61
N PRO A 273 -20.31 -20.78 5.68
CA PRO A 273 -19.91 -20.58 4.30
C PRO A 273 -20.76 -19.51 3.56
N ALA A 274 -22.05 -19.46 3.84
CA ALA A 274 -22.91 -18.42 3.28
C ALA A 274 -22.50 -17.03 3.76
N TYR A 275 -22.17 -16.88 5.06
CA TYR A 275 -21.62 -15.63 5.61
C TYR A 275 -20.26 -15.26 5.01
N LEU A 276 -19.40 -16.24 4.71
CA LEU A 276 -18.13 -15.98 4.02
C LEU A 276 -18.36 -15.29 2.68
N ILE A 277 -19.31 -15.79 1.87
CA ILE A 277 -19.66 -15.18 0.57
C ILE A 277 -20.32 -13.82 0.79
N PHE A 278 -21.28 -13.72 1.70
CA PHE A 278 -21.98 -12.48 2.03
C PHE A 278 -21.03 -11.39 2.53
N GLY A 279 -20.01 -11.73 3.33
CA GLY A 279 -18.95 -10.83 3.82
C GLY A 279 -17.84 -10.53 2.80
N GLY A 280 -17.95 -11.04 1.57
CA GLY A 280 -17.02 -10.73 0.47
C GLY A 280 -15.72 -11.53 0.44
N GLY A 281 -15.63 -12.63 1.19
CA GLY A 281 -14.56 -13.61 1.06
C GLY A 281 -13.16 -13.15 1.51
N ALA A 282 -13.06 -12.11 2.35
CA ALA A 282 -11.76 -11.60 2.82
C ALA A 282 -10.97 -12.69 3.58
N ASP A 283 -9.65 -12.74 3.41
CA ASP A 283 -8.76 -13.76 4.02
C ASP A 283 -8.93 -13.85 5.56
N SER A 284 -9.13 -12.71 6.23
CA SER A 284 -9.39 -12.68 7.68
C SER A 284 -10.71 -13.35 8.06
N LEU A 285 -11.75 -13.14 7.26
CA LEU A 285 -13.06 -13.76 7.45
C LEU A 285 -13.01 -15.26 7.14
N GLN A 286 -12.33 -15.64 6.05
CA GLN A 286 -12.14 -17.04 5.67
C GLN A 286 -11.46 -17.82 6.79
N ARG A 287 -10.33 -17.31 7.32
CA ARG A 287 -9.66 -17.94 8.46
C ARG A 287 -10.60 -18.10 9.66
N ALA A 288 -11.36 -17.07 9.98
CA ALA A 288 -12.27 -17.08 11.13
C ALA A 288 -13.38 -18.11 10.95
N VAL A 289 -13.98 -18.19 9.76
CA VAL A 289 -15.00 -19.18 9.42
C VAL A 289 -14.43 -20.60 9.49
N ILE A 290 -13.24 -20.85 8.92
CA ILE A 290 -12.59 -22.16 8.99
C ILE A 290 -12.30 -22.54 10.43
N THR A 291 -11.71 -21.62 11.22
CA THR A 291 -11.37 -21.88 12.64
C THR A 291 -12.63 -22.16 13.47
N ALA A 292 -13.77 -21.58 13.13
CA ALA A 292 -15.03 -21.80 13.80
C ALA A 292 -15.74 -23.10 13.35
N ALA A 293 -15.66 -23.44 12.07
CA ALA A 293 -16.33 -24.61 11.50
C ALA A 293 -15.58 -25.93 11.82
N LEU A 294 -14.24 -25.91 11.78
CA LEU A 294 -13.42 -27.12 11.99
C LEU A 294 -13.67 -27.84 13.32
N PRO A 295 -13.76 -27.16 14.49
CA PRO A 295 -14.10 -27.84 15.74
C PRO A 295 -15.46 -28.52 15.70
N ILE A 296 -16.46 -27.89 15.06
CA ILE A 296 -17.81 -28.45 14.90
C ILE A 296 -17.75 -29.72 14.05
N VAL A 297 -17.11 -29.67 12.88
CA VAL A 297 -16.95 -30.83 12.00
C VAL A 297 -16.19 -31.97 12.74
N TRP A 298 -15.10 -31.60 13.43
CA TRP A 298 -14.30 -32.59 14.18
C TRP A 298 -15.12 -33.29 15.27
N GLU A 299 -15.91 -32.53 16.05
CA GLU A 299 -16.76 -33.06 17.11
C GLU A 299 -17.87 -33.97 16.55
N LEU A 300 -18.49 -33.57 15.42
CA LEU A 300 -19.52 -34.40 14.77
C LEU A 300 -18.98 -35.70 14.20
N VAL A 301 -17.76 -35.72 13.66
CA VAL A 301 -17.16 -36.92 13.03
C VAL A 301 -16.50 -37.83 14.05
N THR A 302 -15.80 -37.26 15.04
CA THR A 302 -14.95 -38.04 15.94
C THR A 302 -15.53 -38.22 17.34
N HIS A 303 -16.62 -37.50 17.66
CA HIS A 303 -17.20 -37.36 19.00
C HIS A 303 -16.17 -36.90 20.07
N ARG A 304 -15.11 -36.20 19.63
CA ARG A 304 -14.04 -35.67 20.49
C ARG A 304 -13.84 -34.18 20.25
N THR A 305 -13.49 -33.44 21.29
CA THR A 305 -13.14 -32.05 21.15
C THR A 305 -11.78 -31.88 20.48
N SER A 306 -11.68 -30.93 19.52
CA SER A 306 -10.41 -30.57 18.89
C SER A 306 -9.64 -29.62 19.80
N GLY A 307 -8.32 -29.77 19.88
CA GLY A 307 -7.47 -28.77 20.56
C GLY A 307 -7.30 -27.53 19.71
N ALA A 308 -7.24 -26.35 20.35
CA ALA A 308 -7.10 -25.04 19.68
C ALA A 308 -5.90 -24.99 18.71
N LEU A 309 -4.77 -25.62 19.09
CA LEU A 309 -3.56 -25.65 18.24
C LEU A 309 -3.77 -26.48 16.96
N SER A 310 -4.54 -27.57 17.03
CA SER A 310 -4.87 -28.39 15.86
C SER A 310 -5.81 -27.65 14.92
N GLY A 311 -6.84 -26.96 15.48
CA GLY A 311 -7.73 -26.11 14.71
C GLY A 311 -7.00 -24.98 13.99
N TRP A 312 -6.07 -24.32 14.67
CA TRP A 312 -5.20 -23.31 14.08
C TRP A 312 -4.34 -23.87 12.95
N SER A 313 -3.73 -25.04 13.16
CA SER A 313 -2.86 -25.68 12.17
C SER A 313 -3.60 -26.03 10.88
N LEU A 314 -4.78 -26.63 11.00
CA LEU A 314 -5.63 -26.96 9.86
C LEU A 314 -6.13 -25.69 9.15
N ALA A 315 -6.52 -24.66 9.91
CA ALA A 315 -6.94 -23.39 9.33
C ALA A 315 -5.82 -22.72 8.54
N LEU A 316 -4.56 -22.79 9.02
CA LEU A 316 -3.41 -22.27 8.27
C LEU A 316 -3.19 -23.09 6.98
N MET A 317 -3.21 -24.42 7.04
CA MET A 317 -3.00 -25.27 5.87
C MET A 317 -4.09 -25.05 4.81
N ILE A 318 -5.36 -24.97 5.20
CA ILE A 318 -6.47 -24.70 4.28
C ILE A 318 -6.32 -23.27 3.70
N GLY A 319 -5.95 -22.28 4.54
CA GLY A 319 -5.67 -20.92 4.09
C GLY A 319 -4.57 -20.87 3.03
N LEU A 320 -3.47 -21.63 3.22
CA LEU A 320 -2.35 -21.73 2.27
C LEU A 320 -2.74 -22.43 0.95
N ILE A 321 -3.67 -23.39 0.98
CA ILE A 321 -4.21 -24.01 -0.24
C ILE A 321 -4.98 -22.96 -1.07
N HIS A 322 -5.79 -22.15 -0.41
CA HIS A 322 -6.60 -21.11 -1.08
C HIS A 322 -5.76 -19.92 -1.52
N ASN A 323 -4.93 -19.39 -0.63
CA ASN A 323 -4.05 -18.25 -0.88
C ASN A 323 -2.63 -18.52 -0.37
N PRO A 324 -1.71 -19.02 -1.21
CA PRO A 324 -0.33 -19.27 -0.80
C PRO A 324 0.41 -18.02 -0.30
N LEU A 325 -0.01 -16.83 -0.70
CA LEU A 325 0.58 -15.54 -0.29
C LEU A 325 0.01 -14.98 1.02
N VAL A 326 -0.89 -15.70 1.70
CA VAL A 326 -1.57 -15.19 2.91
C VAL A 326 -0.59 -14.72 4.00
N LEU A 327 0.53 -15.41 4.19
CA LEU A 327 1.56 -15.04 5.17
C LEU A 327 2.49 -13.90 4.69
N SER A 328 2.45 -13.54 3.41
CA SER A 328 3.18 -12.39 2.88
C SER A 328 2.40 -11.08 3.02
N GLN A 329 1.11 -11.16 3.35
CA GLN A 329 0.25 -10.03 3.60
C GLN A 329 0.18 -9.71 5.09
N LEU A 330 0.20 -8.42 5.45
CA LEU A 330 0.10 -7.97 6.85
C LEU A 330 -1.16 -8.54 7.54
N GLY A 331 -2.29 -8.56 6.84
CA GLY A 331 -3.55 -9.11 7.37
C GLY A 331 -3.44 -10.58 7.75
N GLY A 332 -2.81 -11.40 6.92
CA GLY A 332 -2.54 -12.80 7.18
C GLY A 332 -1.54 -13.00 8.33
N GLN A 333 -0.42 -12.26 8.31
CA GLN A 333 0.59 -12.30 9.35
C GLN A 333 -0.01 -12.00 10.73
N LEU A 334 -0.75 -10.90 10.86
CA LEU A 334 -1.39 -10.54 12.12
C LEU A 334 -2.49 -11.53 12.49
N SER A 335 -3.30 -11.97 11.54
CA SER A 335 -4.42 -12.87 11.79
C SER A 335 -3.97 -14.24 12.31
N TYR A 336 -3.04 -14.90 11.60
CA TYR A 336 -2.50 -16.20 12.05
C TYR A 336 -1.51 -16.06 13.19
N GLY A 337 -0.65 -15.03 13.15
CA GLY A 337 0.37 -14.80 14.18
C GLY A 337 -0.25 -14.48 15.54
N LEU A 338 -1.21 -13.56 15.62
CA LEU A 338 -1.88 -13.20 16.88
C LEU A 338 -2.75 -14.34 17.40
N ALA A 339 -3.42 -15.12 16.53
CA ALA A 339 -4.19 -16.29 16.95
C ALA A 339 -3.26 -17.37 17.57
N LEU A 340 -2.11 -17.64 16.95
CA LEU A 340 -1.11 -18.56 17.52
C LEU A 340 -0.55 -18.01 18.84
N LEU A 341 -0.26 -16.72 18.89
CA LEU A 341 0.21 -16.05 20.10
C LEU A 341 -0.77 -16.27 21.26
N LEU A 342 -2.06 -16.01 21.04
CA LEU A 342 -3.11 -16.22 22.06
C LEU A 342 -3.18 -17.68 22.56
N ILE A 343 -3.01 -18.66 21.66
CA ILE A 343 -2.98 -20.08 22.02
C ILE A 343 -1.76 -20.43 22.87
N LEU A 344 -0.61 -19.79 22.58
CA LEU A 344 0.65 -20.07 23.25
C LEU A 344 0.87 -19.26 24.54
N MET A 345 0.11 -18.18 24.73
CA MET A 345 0.26 -17.34 25.91
C MET A 345 -0.26 -18.01 27.19
N PRO A 346 0.42 -17.80 28.33
CA PRO A 346 -0.08 -18.21 29.62
C PRO A 346 -1.34 -17.40 29.99
N SER A 347 -2.20 -17.98 30.81
CA SER A 347 -3.36 -17.28 31.39
C SER A 347 -2.90 -16.06 32.18
N MET A 348 -3.44 -14.89 31.82
CA MET A 348 -3.12 -13.62 32.47
C MET A 348 -4.30 -12.64 32.39
N PRO A 349 -4.36 -11.59 33.24
CA PRO A 349 -5.38 -10.55 33.14
C PRO A 349 -5.40 -9.87 31.77
N SER A 350 -6.59 -9.52 31.28
CA SER A 350 -6.83 -8.98 29.92
C SER A 350 -5.96 -7.76 29.60
N TRP A 351 -5.74 -6.87 30.56
CA TRP A 351 -4.90 -5.68 30.35
C TRP A 351 -3.41 -6.03 30.14
N LYS A 352 -2.89 -7.04 30.87
CA LYS A 352 -1.51 -7.51 30.66
C LYS A 352 -1.39 -8.20 29.30
N LEU A 353 -2.41 -8.98 28.91
CA LEU A 353 -2.48 -9.62 27.61
C LEU A 353 -2.44 -8.56 26.49
N ALA A 354 -3.24 -7.49 26.60
CA ALA A 354 -3.24 -6.41 25.63
C ALA A 354 -1.88 -5.71 25.50
N VAL A 355 -1.19 -5.44 26.64
CA VAL A 355 0.16 -4.87 26.62
C VAL A 355 1.13 -5.77 25.87
N TRP A 356 1.13 -7.08 26.15
CA TRP A 356 2.03 -8.01 25.49
C TRP A 356 1.72 -8.21 24.01
N ILE A 357 0.45 -8.26 23.63
CA ILE A 357 0.04 -8.28 22.22
C ILE A 357 0.58 -7.04 21.50
N GLN A 358 0.43 -5.86 22.10
CA GLN A 358 0.95 -4.61 21.54
C GLN A 358 2.46 -4.65 21.40
N VAL A 359 3.20 -5.05 22.43
CA VAL A 359 4.67 -5.14 22.42
C VAL A 359 5.13 -6.10 21.32
N ILE A 360 4.57 -7.31 21.26
CA ILE A 360 4.99 -8.33 20.30
C ILE A 360 4.62 -7.95 18.85
N SER A 361 3.45 -7.31 18.63
CA SER A 361 3.00 -6.95 17.28
C SER A 361 3.60 -5.63 16.75
N LEU A 362 4.05 -4.73 17.63
CA LEU A 362 4.53 -3.41 17.25
C LEU A 362 5.65 -3.43 16.19
N PRO A 363 6.73 -4.25 16.30
CA PRO A 363 7.78 -4.25 15.29
C PRO A 363 7.26 -4.63 13.90
N VAL A 364 6.36 -5.62 13.82
CA VAL A 364 5.74 -6.08 12.56
C VAL A 364 4.80 -5.00 12.01
N LEU A 365 4.03 -4.33 12.85
CA LEU A 365 3.17 -3.22 12.44
C LEU A 365 3.98 -2.07 11.86
N LEU A 366 5.13 -1.73 12.44
CA LEU A 366 6.01 -0.67 11.94
C LEU A 366 6.56 -0.97 10.53
N VAL A 367 6.73 -2.22 10.14
CA VAL A 367 7.11 -2.57 8.75
C VAL A 367 6.07 -2.06 7.75
N ALA A 368 4.79 -2.04 8.11
CA ALA A 368 3.73 -1.60 7.23
C ALA A 368 3.37 -0.12 7.39
N THR A 369 3.32 0.38 8.63
CA THR A 369 2.78 1.72 8.95
C THR A 369 3.85 2.78 9.16
N ALA A 370 5.07 2.39 9.55
CA ALA A 370 6.16 3.29 9.97
C ALA A 370 5.81 4.25 11.13
N GLN A 371 4.59 4.16 11.63
CA GLN A 371 4.01 5.06 12.63
C GLN A 371 3.28 4.27 13.70
N TRP A 372 3.25 4.84 14.90
CA TRP A 372 2.51 4.29 16.02
C TRP A 372 2.00 5.41 16.92
N HIS A 373 0.77 5.30 17.39
CA HIS A 373 0.20 6.28 18.32
C HIS A 373 0.32 5.77 19.75
N ALA A 374 0.91 6.55 20.65
CA ALA A 374 1.13 6.16 22.05
C ALA A 374 -0.19 5.81 22.78
N LEU A 375 -1.29 6.47 22.41
CA LEU A 375 -2.61 6.19 22.99
C LEU A 375 -3.26 4.90 22.44
N SER A 376 -2.69 4.26 21.41
CA SER A 376 -3.32 3.07 20.77
C SER A 376 -3.67 1.99 21.79
N LEU A 377 -2.80 1.74 22.80
CA LEU A 377 -3.08 0.73 23.81
C LEU A 377 -4.30 1.09 24.66
N ALA A 378 -4.32 2.31 25.21
CA ALA A 378 -5.42 2.76 26.06
C ALA A 378 -6.76 2.80 25.29
N VAL A 379 -6.71 3.34 24.07
CA VAL A 379 -7.89 3.42 23.20
C VAL A 379 -8.39 2.01 22.83
N ASN A 380 -7.52 1.07 22.51
CA ASN A 380 -7.92 -0.32 22.22
C ASN A 380 -8.56 -1.01 23.44
N LEU A 381 -8.05 -0.77 24.66
CA LEU A 381 -8.65 -1.34 25.89
C LEU A 381 -10.06 -0.85 26.14
N ILE A 382 -10.38 0.39 25.75
CA ILE A 382 -11.71 0.99 25.88
C ILE A 382 -12.59 0.59 24.69
N VAL A 383 -12.10 0.74 23.48
CA VAL A 383 -12.89 0.61 22.26
C VAL A 383 -13.23 -0.84 21.93
N ALA A 384 -12.35 -1.81 22.19
CA ALA A 384 -12.63 -3.20 21.84
C ALA A 384 -13.87 -3.79 22.57
N PRO A 385 -14.03 -3.63 23.90
CA PRO A 385 -15.27 -4.04 24.56
C PRO A 385 -16.47 -3.18 24.11
N LEU A 386 -16.31 -1.86 24.00
CA LEU A 386 -17.39 -0.96 23.53
C LEU A 386 -17.85 -1.33 22.12
N PHE A 387 -16.92 -1.70 21.25
CA PHE A 387 -17.22 -2.16 19.90
C PHE A 387 -18.10 -3.42 19.91
N SER A 388 -17.72 -4.42 20.70
CA SER A 388 -18.43 -5.69 20.75
C SER A 388 -19.83 -5.60 21.38
N TRP A 389 -19.96 -4.81 22.46
CA TRP A 389 -21.19 -4.74 23.23
C TRP A 389 -22.16 -3.63 22.80
N LEU A 390 -21.67 -2.58 22.14
CA LEU A 390 -22.48 -1.43 21.76
C LEU A 390 -22.44 -1.14 20.27
N LEU A 391 -21.26 -0.86 19.70
CA LEU A 391 -21.18 -0.33 18.33
C LEU A 391 -21.62 -1.35 17.27
N PHE A 392 -21.18 -2.61 17.40
CA PHE A 392 -21.57 -3.65 16.45
C PHE A 392 -23.08 -4.00 16.56
N PRO A 393 -23.68 -4.23 17.75
CA PRO A 393 -25.12 -4.40 17.87
C PRO A 393 -25.95 -3.22 17.38
N VAL A 394 -25.56 -1.99 17.71
CA VAL A 394 -26.22 -0.77 17.23
C VAL A 394 -26.18 -0.67 15.71
N THR A 395 -25.02 -0.96 15.11
CA THR A 395 -24.87 -0.98 13.65
C THR A 395 -25.78 -2.04 13.03
N MET A 396 -25.85 -3.23 13.63
CA MET A 396 -26.69 -4.33 13.14
C MET A 396 -28.20 -3.98 13.24
N ILE A 397 -28.64 -3.45 14.37
CA ILE A 397 -30.03 -3.01 14.58
C ILE A 397 -30.38 -1.89 13.58
N GLY A 398 -29.52 -0.88 13.46
CA GLY A 398 -29.72 0.23 12.52
C GLY A 398 -29.76 -0.24 11.06
N ALA A 399 -28.94 -1.22 10.67
CA ALA A 399 -28.93 -1.76 9.32
C ALA A 399 -30.17 -2.60 8.99
N ILE A 400 -30.73 -3.32 9.98
CA ILE A 400 -31.88 -4.19 9.79
C ILE A 400 -33.19 -3.36 9.82
N PHE A 401 -33.34 -2.47 10.79
CA PHE A 401 -34.61 -1.78 11.07
C PHE A 401 -34.62 -0.30 10.66
N GLY A 402 -33.45 0.31 10.41
CA GLY A 402 -33.36 1.76 10.21
C GLY A 402 -34.05 2.28 8.95
N THR A 403 -34.19 1.47 7.90
CA THR A 403 -34.95 1.87 6.70
C THR A 403 -36.49 1.82 6.93
N GLN A 404 -36.96 1.02 7.86
CA GLN A 404 -38.38 0.90 8.20
C GLN A 404 -38.81 1.88 9.33
N VAL A 405 -37.90 2.12 10.28
CA VAL A 405 -38.15 2.95 11.46
C VAL A 405 -37.09 4.07 11.51
N PRO A 406 -37.40 5.27 10.97
CA PRO A 406 -36.44 6.38 10.91
C PRO A 406 -35.85 6.79 12.27
N GLY A 407 -36.65 6.67 13.35
CA GLY A 407 -36.19 6.96 14.70
C GLY A 407 -35.05 6.05 15.17
N ILE A 408 -35.06 4.76 14.78
CA ILE A 408 -33.95 3.84 15.06
C ILE A 408 -32.70 4.27 14.29
N ALA A 409 -32.85 4.61 13.00
CA ALA A 409 -31.74 5.06 12.19
C ALA A 409 -31.09 6.32 12.77
N SER A 410 -31.89 7.31 13.15
CA SER A 410 -31.40 8.56 13.73
C SER A 410 -30.71 8.36 15.08
N SER A 411 -31.20 7.49 15.94
CA SER A 411 -30.59 7.18 17.23
C SER A 411 -29.27 6.44 17.06
N CYS A 412 -29.23 5.48 16.13
CA CYS A 412 -27.96 4.77 15.77
C CYS A 412 -26.95 5.74 15.18
N GLU A 413 -27.36 6.60 14.24
CA GLU A 413 -26.49 7.61 13.63
C GLU A 413 -25.90 8.54 14.68
N TRP A 414 -26.74 9.09 15.57
CA TRP A 414 -26.28 9.98 16.65
C TRP A 414 -25.19 9.34 17.49
N LEU A 415 -25.37 8.07 17.88
CA LEU A 415 -24.39 7.36 18.68
C LEU A 415 -23.07 7.16 17.91
N LEU A 416 -23.14 6.74 16.64
CA LEU A 416 -21.95 6.48 15.80
C LEU A 416 -21.22 7.77 15.45
N VAL A 417 -21.94 8.88 15.21
CA VAL A 417 -21.33 10.20 14.97
C VAL A 417 -20.59 10.69 16.20
N ASN A 418 -21.22 10.60 17.40
CA ASN A 418 -20.56 11.01 18.65
C ASN A 418 -19.32 10.17 18.93
N PHE A 419 -19.40 8.86 18.70
CA PHE A 419 -18.24 7.98 18.83
C PHE A 419 -17.12 8.36 17.86
N GLN A 420 -17.44 8.63 16.59
CA GLN A 420 -16.45 9.06 15.60
C GLN A 420 -15.84 10.43 15.99
N THR A 421 -16.63 11.39 16.40
CA THR A 421 -16.17 12.70 16.87
C THR A 421 -15.21 12.57 18.06
N TRP A 422 -15.53 11.67 19.00
CA TRP A 422 -14.64 11.37 20.12
C TRP A 422 -13.32 10.75 19.64
N LEU A 423 -13.33 9.80 18.69
CA LEU A 423 -12.11 9.25 18.11
C LEU A 423 -11.28 10.31 17.40
N ASP A 424 -11.92 11.17 16.63
CA ASP A 424 -11.27 12.26 15.92
C ASP A 424 -10.60 13.22 16.91
N TRP A 425 -11.28 13.59 17.99
CA TRP A 425 -10.73 14.41 19.06
C TRP A 425 -9.49 13.75 19.72
N VAL A 426 -9.59 12.47 20.10
CA VAL A 426 -8.45 11.73 20.69
C VAL A 426 -7.28 11.61 19.71
N SER A 427 -7.55 11.45 18.42
CA SER A 427 -6.49 11.32 17.41
C SER A 427 -5.65 12.59 17.23
N HIS A 428 -6.19 13.75 17.61
CA HIS A 428 -5.47 15.03 17.58
C HIS A 428 -4.60 15.26 18.83
N TRP A 429 -4.72 14.40 19.85
CA TRP A 429 -3.84 14.49 21.01
C TRP A 429 -2.41 14.14 20.63
N PRO A 430 -1.41 14.75 21.31
CA PRO A 430 -0.02 14.41 21.06
C PRO A 430 0.25 12.94 21.38
N GLY A 431 0.98 12.27 20.50
CA GLY A 431 1.29 10.85 20.69
C GLY A 431 1.49 10.06 19.38
N LEU A 432 1.25 10.67 18.22
CA LEU A 432 1.60 10.06 16.95
C LEU A 432 3.12 10.10 16.76
N LEU A 433 3.76 8.94 16.86
CA LEU A 433 5.19 8.76 16.72
C LEU A 433 5.51 8.21 15.33
N VAL A 434 6.24 8.98 14.54
CA VAL A 434 6.83 8.52 13.27
C VAL A 434 8.16 7.87 13.62
N LEU A 435 8.19 6.54 13.64
CA LEU A 435 9.36 5.76 14.08
C LEU A 435 10.24 5.31 12.90
N GLY A 436 9.69 5.28 11.71
CA GLY A 436 10.34 4.74 10.51
C GLY A 436 9.99 3.28 10.25
N GLN A 437 10.35 2.81 9.07
CA GLN A 437 10.14 1.42 8.65
C GLN A 437 11.37 0.57 8.97
N PRO A 438 11.25 -0.43 9.85
CA PRO A 438 12.34 -1.35 10.13
C PRO A 438 12.54 -2.37 9.01
N ASN A 439 13.72 -2.97 8.99
CA ASN A 439 13.91 -4.19 8.22
C ASN A 439 13.05 -5.32 8.79
N ALA A 440 12.34 -6.05 7.91
CA ALA A 440 11.40 -7.09 8.32
C ALA A 440 12.06 -8.20 9.17
N ILE A 441 13.32 -8.56 8.89
CA ILE A 441 14.05 -9.60 9.64
C ILE A 441 14.23 -9.17 11.10
N TRP A 442 14.68 -7.93 11.31
CA TRP A 442 14.84 -7.37 12.65
C TRP A 442 13.52 -7.22 13.40
N ALA A 443 12.46 -6.83 12.68
CA ALA A 443 11.12 -6.72 13.25
C ALA A 443 10.60 -8.08 13.74
N TRP A 444 10.68 -9.12 12.91
CA TRP A 444 10.30 -10.47 13.32
C TRP A 444 11.21 -11.02 14.43
N GLY A 445 12.52 -10.80 14.35
CA GLY A 445 13.47 -11.18 15.39
C GLY A 445 13.11 -10.58 16.75
N LEU A 446 12.78 -9.29 16.79
CA LEU A 446 12.39 -8.59 18.02
C LEU A 446 11.03 -9.07 18.56
N SER A 447 10.07 -9.37 17.66
CA SER A 447 8.78 -9.96 18.07
C SER A 447 8.94 -11.36 18.68
N LEU A 448 9.78 -12.21 18.08
CA LEU A 448 10.08 -13.54 18.63
C LEU A 448 10.86 -13.47 19.95
N LEU A 449 11.81 -12.52 20.06
CA LEU A 449 12.52 -12.26 21.31
C LEU A 449 11.54 -11.82 22.40
N SER A 450 10.61 -10.95 22.09
CA SER A 450 9.57 -10.49 23.02
C SER A 450 8.70 -11.64 23.51
N LEU A 451 8.31 -12.56 22.59
CA LEU A 451 7.55 -13.76 22.93
C LEU A 451 8.33 -14.74 23.83
N TRP A 452 9.63 -14.90 23.55
CA TRP A 452 10.49 -15.76 24.37
C TRP A 452 10.67 -15.17 25.78
N LEU A 453 10.92 -13.87 25.89
CA LEU A 453 11.10 -13.17 27.18
C LEU A 453 9.82 -13.11 28.02
N LEU A 454 8.64 -13.23 27.41
CA LEU A 454 7.38 -13.36 28.12
C LEU A 454 7.36 -14.57 29.05
N ARG A 455 8.00 -15.68 28.64
CA ARG A 455 8.07 -16.93 29.42
C ARG A 455 9.13 -16.92 30.51
N THR A 456 10.09 -15.98 30.45
CA THR A 456 11.20 -15.84 31.39
C THR A 456 11.27 -14.42 31.99
N PRO A 457 10.29 -13.97 32.80
CA PRO A 457 10.09 -12.58 33.15
C PRO A 457 11.00 -12.11 34.27
N THR A 458 12.33 -12.17 34.13
CA THR A 458 13.27 -11.62 35.11
C THR A 458 13.50 -10.12 34.86
N ARG A 459 13.88 -9.36 35.90
CA ARG A 459 14.20 -7.93 35.79
C ARG A 459 15.31 -7.66 34.75
N ARG A 460 16.31 -8.55 34.68
CA ARG A 460 17.42 -8.48 33.71
C ARG A 460 16.92 -8.55 32.25
N TYR A 461 16.03 -9.50 31.94
CA TYR A 461 15.47 -9.69 30.60
C TYR A 461 14.55 -8.55 30.19
N ARG A 462 13.78 -7.96 31.12
CA ARG A 462 12.98 -6.76 30.84
C ARG A 462 13.85 -5.56 30.43
N ARG A 463 14.97 -5.34 31.13
CA ARG A 463 15.95 -4.31 30.76
C ARG A 463 16.54 -4.54 29.37
N LEU A 464 16.91 -5.80 29.08
CA LEU A 464 17.42 -6.19 27.75
C LEU A 464 16.41 -5.90 26.66
N LEU A 465 15.12 -6.20 26.90
CA LEU A 465 14.05 -5.91 25.94
C LEU A 465 13.92 -4.42 25.68
N VAL A 466 13.89 -3.60 26.73
CA VAL A 466 13.83 -2.13 26.59
C VAL A 466 15.02 -1.61 25.79
N LEU A 467 16.23 -2.09 26.06
CA LEU A 467 17.43 -1.72 25.31
C LEU A 467 17.33 -2.15 23.85
N ALA A 468 16.85 -3.38 23.57
CA ALA A 468 16.69 -3.86 22.22
C ALA A 468 15.68 -3.01 21.41
N TYR A 469 14.54 -2.63 22.01
CA TYR A 469 13.60 -1.71 21.39
C TYR A 469 14.18 -0.30 21.21
N GLY A 470 14.94 0.21 22.18
CA GLY A 470 15.64 1.48 22.08
C GLY A 470 16.62 1.50 20.91
N CYS A 471 17.50 0.51 20.81
CA CYS A 471 18.44 0.36 19.70
C CYS A 471 17.72 0.21 18.35
N PHE A 472 16.63 -0.56 18.33
CA PHE A 472 15.80 -0.75 17.15
C PHE A 472 15.22 0.57 16.63
N ILE A 473 14.62 1.38 17.49
CA ILE A 473 14.05 2.69 17.14
C ILE A 473 15.14 3.67 16.71
N LEU A 474 16.26 3.73 17.46
CA LEU A 474 17.38 4.61 17.14
C LEU A 474 17.99 4.29 15.76
N SER A 475 18.12 3.02 15.43
CA SER A 475 18.67 2.59 14.12
C SER A 475 17.82 3.05 12.93
N MET A 476 16.50 3.18 13.12
CA MET A 476 15.60 3.69 12.07
C MET A 476 15.68 5.21 11.94
N ARG A 477 15.79 5.93 13.08
CA ARG A 477 15.76 7.39 13.11
C ARG A 477 17.08 8.04 12.70
N PHE A 478 18.21 7.36 12.96
CA PHE A 478 19.55 7.86 12.69
C PHE A 478 20.32 6.97 11.71
N PRO A 479 19.92 6.96 10.42
CA PRO A 479 20.61 6.16 9.42
C PRO A 479 22.04 6.67 9.19
N LEU A 480 23.00 5.76 9.12
CA LEU A 480 24.42 6.07 8.91
C LEU A 480 24.70 6.72 7.55
N HIS A 481 23.86 6.47 6.55
CA HIS A 481 24.07 6.88 5.16
C HIS A 481 23.24 8.12 4.81
N GLY A 482 23.86 9.01 4.03
CA GLY A 482 23.17 10.02 3.25
C GLY A 482 22.62 9.44 1.94
N ALA A 483 21.71 10.17 1.30
CA ALA A 483 21.17 9.78 0.01
C ALA A 483 20.68 10.98 -0.80
N VAL A 484 20.83 10.89 -2.13
CA VAL A 484 20.12 11.70 -3.11
C VAL A 484 19.11 10.78 -3.80
N GLN A 485 17.82 11.12 -3.76
CA GLN A 485 16.74 10.23 -4.17
C GLN A 485 15.78 10.94 -5.11
N PHE A 486 15.70 10.45 -6.33
CA PHE A 486 14.76 10.94 -7.35
C PHE A 486 13.49 10.12 -7.23
N ILE A 487 12.47 10.71 -6.63
CA ILE A 487 11.18 10.06 -6.33
C ILE A 487 10.33 10.07 -7.59
N ASP A 488 9.77 8.93 -7.97
CA ASP A 488 8.83 8.87 -9.08
C ASP A 488 7.46 9.43 -8.64
N VAL A 489 7.21 10.68 -8.94
CA VAL A 489 5.90 11.33 -8.76
C VAL A 489 5.05 11.29 -10.04
N GLY A 490 5.46 10.51 -11.05
CA GLY A 490 4.94 10.54 -12.41
C GLY A 490 5.55 11.71 -13.19
N GLN A 491 4.76 12.49 -13.89
CA GLN A 491 5.27 13.73 -14.50
C GLN A 491 5.52 14.75 -13.40
N GLY A 492 6.72 15.38 -13.42
CA GLY A 492 7.17 16.36 -12.45
C GLY A 492 8.40 15.92 -11.67
N ASP A 493 8.91 16.81 -10.83
CA ASP A 493 10.10 16.58 -10.01
C ASP A 493 9.76 16.46 -8.52
N SER A 494 10.47 15.58 -7.85
CA SER A 494 10.54 15.50 -6.39
C SER A 494 11.83 14.79 -5.99
N ILE A 495 12.83 15.55 -5.50
CA ILE A 495 14.16 15.03 -5.23
C ILE A 495 14.47 15.23 -3.75
N LEU A 496 14.63 14.12 -3.03
CA LEU A 496 14.95 14.13 -1.61
C LEU A 496 16.47 14.03 -1.42
N ILE A 497 17.05 15.01 -0.74
CA ILE A 497 18.45 15.02 -0.32
C ILE A 497 18.51 14.87 1.18
N ARG A 498 19.22 13.85 1.63
CA ARG A 498 19.33 13.51 3.03
C ARG A 498 20.79 13.30 3.41
N GLN A 499 21.27 14.07 4.36
CA GLN A 499 22.62 13.88 4.91
C GLN A 499 22.66 12.70 5.92
N PRO A 500 23.86 12.12 6.18
CA PRO A 500 24.02 11.08 7.19
C PRO A 500 23.39 11.48 8.53
N PHE A 501 22.81 10.51 9.25
CA PHE A 501 22.09 10.68 10.51
C PHE A 501 20.87 11.61 10.45
N ASN A 502 20.32 11.85 9.24
CA ASN A 502 19.23 12.80 9.01
C ASN A 502 19.54 14.22 9.56
N ARG A 503 20.83 14.63 9.55
CA ARG A 503 21.25 15.96 10.07
C ARG A 503 20.59 17.10 9.33
N GLN A 504 20.44 16.95 8.02
CA GLN A 504 19.68 17.86 7.18
C GLN A 504 18.90 17.05 6.14
N VAL A 505 17.66 17.45 5.93
CA VAL A 505 16.74 16.83 4.98
C VAL A 505 16.12 17.93 4.12
N SER A 506 16.47 17.91 2.84
CA SER A 506 16.01 18.90 1.85
C SER A 506 15.21 18.22 0.75
N LEU A 507 14.17 18.88 0.27
CA LEU A 507 13.36 18.41 -0.85
C LEU A 507 13.45 19.45 -1.97
N ILE A 508 13.77 19.03 -3.19
CA ILE A 508 13.69 19.88 -4.38
C ILE A 508 12.44 19.46 -5.13
N ASP A 509 11.54 20.42 -5.30
CA ASP A 509 10.20 20.29 -5.86
C ASP A 509 9.29 19.30 -5.14
N THR A 510 8.00 19.51 -5.24
CA THR A 510 6.99 18.71 -4.55
C THR A 510 6.19 17.79 -5.48
N GLY A 511 6.40 17.98 -6.78
CA GLY A 511 5.49 17.45 -7.78
C GLY A 511 4.14 18.15 -7.75
N GLY A 512 3.21 17.59 -8.46
CA GLY A 512 1.84 18.07 -8.50
C GLY A 512 1.06 17.42 -9.64
N ARG A 513 -0.23 17.68 -9.68
CA ARG A 513 -1.11 17.14 -10.72
C ARG A 513 -2.03 18.24 -11.25
N LEU A 514 -2.06 18.38 -12.55
CA LEU A 514 -3.07 19.22 -13.19
C LEU A 514 -4.47 18.64 -12.93
N HIS A 515 -5.34 19.44 -12.36
CA HIS A 515 -6.74 19.11 -12.17
C HIS A 515 -7.56 19.73 -13.30
N PHE A 516 -8.14 18.88 -14.13
CA PHE A 516 -9.08 19.31 -15.15
C PHE A 516 -10.51 19.28 -14.58
N PRO A 517 -11.35 20.26 -14.90
CA PRO A 517 -12.75 20.24 -14.56
C PRO A 517 -13.41 18.95 -15.07
N LYS A 518 -14.12 18.27 -14.21
CA LYS A 518 -14.86 17.06 -14.55
C LYS A 518 -16.34 17.41 -14.75
N PRO A 519 -17.04 16.75 -15.67
CA PRO A 519 -18.50 16.83 -15.74
C PRO A 519 -19.12 16.49 -14.39
N HIS A 520 -20.23 17.14 -14.04
CA HIS A 520 -20.90 16.98 -12.72
C HIS A 520 -21.21 15.50 -12.36
N TRP A 521 -21.57 14.68 -13.36
CA TRP A 521 -21.87 13.25 -13.15
C TRP A 521 -20.63 12.40 -12.81
N GLN A 522 -19.42 12.91 -13.07
CA GLN A 522 -18.15 12.28 -12.70
C GLN A 522 -17.64 12.74 -11.34
N ASP A 523 -18.29 13.74 -10.75
CA ASP A 523 -17.95 14.19 -9.42
C ASP A 523 -18.60 13.24 -8.39
N ASP A 524 -17.78 12.58 -7.59
CA ASP A 524 -18.19 11.71 -6.49
C ASP A 524 -18.02 12.40 -5.12
N GLY A 525 -17.77 13.72 -5.13
CA GLY A 525 -17.53 14.52 -3.92
C GLY A 525 -16.23 14.19 -3.20
N LEU A 526 -15.36 13.37 -3.82
CA LEU A 526 -14.09 12.95 -3.24
C LEU A 526 -12.93 13.71 -3.87
N THR A 527 -12.19 14.43 -3.07
CA THR A 527 -10.91 15.00 -3.49
C THR A 527 -9.86 13.88 -3.52
N PRO A 528 -9.27 13.57 -4.68
CA PRO A 528 -8.19 12.61 -4.73
C PRO A 528 -7.04 13.06 -3.83
N LYS A 529 -6.45 12.13 -3.08
CA LYS A 529 -5.27 12.43 -2.29
C LYS A 529 -4.13 12.94 -3.19
N ALA A 530 -3.46 13.98 -2.75
CA ALA A 530 -2.30 14.53 -3.44
C ALA A 530 -1.19 13.46 -3.57
N ARG A 531 -0.37 13.55 -4.62
CA ARG A 531 0.76 12.64 -4.81
C ARG A 531 1.78 12.79 -3.69
N VAL A 532 2.02 14.00 -3.23
CA VAL A 532 2.91 14.25 -2.10
C VAL A 532 2.47 13.52 -0.84
N GLU A 533 1.16 13.40 -0.56
CA GLU A 533 0.64 12.64 0.58
C GLU A 533 0.93 11.14 0.44
N THR A 534 0.58 10.58 -0.72
CA THR A 534 0.60 9.12 -0.93
C THR A 534 2.00 8.60 -1.27
N ILE A 535 2.89 9.41 -1.78
CA ILE A 535 4.24 9.05 -2.22
C ILE A 535 5.28 9.67 -1.28
N THR A 536 5.49 10.99 -1.37
CA THR A 536 6.64 11.66 -0.75
C THR A 536 6.54 11.65 0.78
N VAL A 537 5.42 12.10 1.38
CA VAL A 537 5.22 12.11 2.83
C VAL A 537 5.20 10.68 3.41
N ASN A 538 4.52 9.74 2.72
CA ASN A 538 4.54 8.34 3.11
C ASN A 538 5.98 7.79 3.13
N TYR A 539 6.79 8.13 2.12
CA TYR A 539 8.19 7.73 2.06
C TYR A 539 9.03 8.39 3.16
N LEU A 540 8.85 9.70 3.43
CA LEU A 540 9.52 10.40 4.53
C LEU A 540 9.21 9.76 5.89
N HIS A 541 7.96 9.43 6.15
CA HIS A 541 7.56 8.72 7.37
C HIS A 541 8.25 7.34 7.50
N ARG A 542 8.42 6.61 6.38
CA ARG A 542 9.16 5.34 6.37
C ARG A 542 10.65 5.50 6.68
N LEU A 543 11.22 6.65 6.36
CA LEU A 543 12.58 7.02 6.74
C LEU A 543 12.68 7.57 8.18
N GLY A 544 11.58 7.66 8.92
CA GLY A 544 11.54 8.24 10.26
C GLY A 544 11.67 9.77 10.28
N ILE A 545 11.43 10.43 9.13
CA ILE A 545 11.54 11.87 8.98
C ILE A 545 10.21 12.52 9.36
N THR A 546 10.26 13.50 10.27
CA THR A 546 9.09 14.19 10.82
C THR A 546 8.97 15.65 10.37
N HIS A 547 10.01 16.20 9.76
CA HIS A 547 10.06 17.57 9.26
C HIS A 547 11.05 17.68 8.11
N LEU A 548 10.93 18.72 7.31
CA LEU A 548 11.90 19.11 6.30
C LEU A 548 12.62 20.38 6.74
N ASP A 549 13.95 20.42 6.58
CA ASP A 549 14.73 21.59 6.89
C ASP A 549 14.59 22.66 5.80
N THR A 550 14.60 22.23 4.52
CA THR A 550 14.46 23.14 3.39
C THR A 550 13.67 22.47 2.24
N VAL A 551 12.74 23.18 1.67
CA VAL A 551 12.10 22.84 0.39
C VAL A 551 12.56 23.86 -0.63
N TYR A 552 13.19 23.40 -1.70
CA TYR A 552 13.57 24.22 -2.85
C TYR A 552 12.51 24.06 -3.93
N LEU A 553 12.11 25.15 -4.55
CA LEU A 553 11.19 25.11 -5.68
C LEU A 553 11.91 25.67 -6.91
N SER A 554 11.88 24.90 -7.99
CA SER A 554 12.59 25.29 -9.22
C SER A 554 11.90 26.42 -9.94
N HIS A 555 10.60 26.32 -10.19
CA HIS A 555 9.77 27.31 -10.87
C HIS A 555 8.28 27.12 -10.52
N LYS A 556 7.37 27.89 -11.13
CA LYS A 556 5.95 27.98 -10.72
C LYS A 556 5.01 26.92 -11.29
N ASP A 557 5.46 26.00 -12.13
CA ASP A 557 4.58 25.05 -12.79
C ASP A 557 4.00 24.00 -11.84
N VAL A 558 2.80 23.52 -12.17
CA VAL A 558 2.01 22.68 -11.26
C VAL A 558 2.70 21.34 -10.99
N ASP A 559 3.42 20.78 -11.95
CA ASP A 559 4.14 19.52 -11.80
C ASP A 559 5.43 19.66 -10.95
N HIS A 560 5.80 20.85 -10.52
CA HIS A 560 6.89 21.13 -9.59
C HIS A 560 6.39 21.63 -8.22
N ILE A 561 5.41 22.54 -8.18
CA ILE A 561 4.96 23.16 -6.92
C ILE A 561 3.52 22.83 -6.53
N GLY A 562 2.76 22.10 -7.38
CA GLY A 562 1.32 21.94 -7.21
C GLY A 562 0.91 21.31 -5.88
N ASP A 563 1.72 20.42 -5.34
CA ASP A 563 1.45 19.72 -4.09
C ASP A 563 2.10 20.40 -2.85
N LEU A 564 2.69 21.61 -2.99
CA LEU A 564 3.33 22.34 -1.88
C LEU A 564 2.37 22.58 -0.72
N GLY A 565 1.16 23.08 -1.01
CA GLY A 565 0.19 23.38 0.04
C GLY A 565 -0.19 22.16 0.85
N GLU A 566 -0.34 21.02 0.20
CA GLU A 566 -0.63 19.77 0.88
C GLU A 566 0.58 19.24 1.68
N LEU A 567 1.81 19.40 1.19
CA LEU A 567 3.02 19.10 1.93
C LEU A 567 3.09 19.91 3.23
N LEU A 568 2.87 21.23 3.16
CA LEU A 568 2.89 22.14 4.30
C LEU A 568 1.77 21.85 5.33
N ARG A 569 0.63 21.35 4.87
CA ARG A 569 -0.46 20.89 5.72
C ARG A 569 -0.09 19.62 6.49
N LEU A 570 0.65 18.71 5.87
CA LEU A 570 0.96 17.38 6.41
C LEU A 570 2.23 17.36 7.26
N MET A 571 3.23 18.19 6.92
CA MET A 571 4.56 18.12 7.52
C MET A 571 5.13 19.51 7.79
N PRO A 572 5.77 19.74 8.94
CA PRO A 572 6.51 20.97 9.22
C PRO A 572 7.67 21.16 8.24
N VAL A 573 7.78 22.33 7.65
CA VAL A 573 8.87 22.78 6.79
C VAL A 573 9.48 24.03 7.40
N LYS A 574 10.79 24.06 7.66
CA LYS A 574 11.43 25.23 8.27
C LYS A 574 11.62 26.36 7.28
N ARG A 575 12.07 26.06 6.06
CA ARG A 575 12.39 27.03 5.01
C ARG A 575 11.87 26.59 3.66
N VAL A 576 11.39 27.55 2.88
CA VAL A 576 11.08 27.37 1.46
C VAL A 576 11.94 28.35 0.67
N VAL A 577 12.77 27.82 -0.22
CA VAL A 577 13.66 28.59 -1.08
C VAL A 577 13.09 28.59 -2.51
N VAL A 578 12.94 29.78 -3.09
CA VAL A 578 12.34 29.99 -4.42
C VAL A 578 13.24 30.85 -5.30
N PRO A 579 13.17 30.76 -6.64
CA PRO A 579 13.87 31.70 -7.48
C PRO A 579 13.40 33.15 -7.23
N ALA A 580 14.32 34.09 -7.31
CA ALA A 580 14.02 35.51 -7.06
C ALA A 580 12.89 36.04 -7.97
N GLY A 581 11.89 36.64 -7.37
CA GLY A 581 10.65 37.14 -8.00
C GLY A 581 9.45 36.21 -7.84
N MET A 582 9.63 34.96 -7.40
CA MET A 582 8.54 34.01 -7.20
C MET A 582 7.75 34.28 -5.92
N ALA A 583 8.40 34.78 -4.86
CA ALA A 583 7.78 34.94 -3.55
C ALA A 583 6.54 35.87 -3.60
N HIS A 584 6.48 36.79 -4.52
CA HIS A 584 5.38 37.75 -4.66
C HIS A 584 4.21 37.26 -5.55
N LEU A 585 4.33 36.11 -6.17
CA LEU A 585 3.27 35.57 -7.03
C LEU A 585 2.06 35.10 -6.21
N ASP A 586 0.86 35.56 -6.54
CA ASP A 586 -0.40 35.19 -5.88
C ASP A 586 -0.61 33.67 -5.82
N LYS A 587 -0.24 32.98 -6.90
CA LYS A 587 -0.33 31.51 -6.98
C LYS A 587 0.54 30.85 -5.91
N PHE A 588 1.75 31.33 -5.69
CA PHE A 588 2.66 30.82 -4.69
C PHE A 588 2.16 31.14 -3.27
N GLN A 589 1.73 32.39 -3.03
CA GLN A 589 1.20 32.81 -1.73
C GLN A 589 -0.01 31.98 -1.30
N LYS A 590 -0.90 31.63 -2.23
CA LYS A 590 -2.04 30.72 -1.96
C LYS A 590 -1.59 29.32 -1.52
N LEU A 591 -0.48 28.82 -2.03
CA LEU A 591 0.06 27.51 -1.63
C LEU A 591 0.69 27.51 -0.22
N LEU A 592 1.02 28.68 0.33
CA LEU A 592 1.53 28.79 1.70
C LEU A 592 0.44 28.79 2.77
N GLN A 593 -0.81 29.17 2.41
CA GLN A 593 -1.92 29.31 3.36
C GLN A 593 -2.25 28.05 4.17
N PRO A 594 -2.18 26.80 3.62
CA PRO A 594 -2.48 25.60 4.35
C PRO A 594 -1.44 25.21 5.41
N ALA A 595 -0.32 25.93 5.51
CA ALA A 595 0.78 25.59 6.42
C ALA A 595 0.35 25.64 7.89
N LYS A 596 0.56 24.55 8.63
CA LYS A 596 0.34 24.53 10.09
C LYS A 596 1.32 25.46 10.82
N GLN A 597 2.53 25.56 10.31
CA GLN A 597 3.58 26.46 10.76
C GLN A 597 4.13 27.17 9.52
N PRO A 598 4.00 28.49 9.41
CA PRO A 598 4.50 29.22 8.25
C PRO A 598 6.01 29.02 8.09
N PRO A 599 6.49 28.56 6.93
CA PRO A 599 7.91 28.43 6.67
C PRO A 599 8.56 29.79 6.45
N ILE A 600 9.87 29.90 6.70
CA ILE A 600 10.65 31.05 6.28
C ILE A 600 10.82 30.97 4.76
N VAL A 601 10.30 31.95 4.01
CA VAL A 601 10.45 32.04 2.56
C VAL A 601 11.71 32.85 2.24
N MET A 602 12.57 32.31 1.37
CA MET A 602 13.82 32.92 0.92
C MET A 602 13.87 32.94 -0.61
N GLU A 603 14.16 34.08 -1.20
CA GLU A 603 14.46 34.19 -2.62
C GLU A 603 15.94 33.92 -2.88
N ALA A 604 16.24 33.20 -3.95
CA ALA A 604 17.59 32.78 -4.30
C ALA A 604 18.01 33.31 -5.69
N LEU A 605 19.27 33.70 -5.76
CA LEU A 605 20.00 34.04 -6.97
C LEU A 605 21.29 33.26 -7.06
N ALA A 606 21.87 33.20 -8.24
CA ALA A 606 23.13 32.55 -8.51
C ALA A 606 24.28 33.05 -7.60
N GLY A 607 25.08 32.10 -7.05
CA GLY A 607 26.14 32.37 -6.09
C GLY A 607 25.75 32.14 -4.63
N GLN A 608 24.47 32.05 -4.29
CA GLN A 608 24.01 31.78 -2.95
C GLN A 608 24.29 30.32 -2.53
N THR A 609 24.84 30.12 -1.33
CA THR A 609 25.08 28.80 -0.76
C THR A 609 24.18 28.57 0.44
N PHE A 610 23.75 27.32 0.64
CA PHE A 610 22.84 26.90 1.69
C PHE A 610 23.51 25.93 2.69
N ALA A 611 22.93 25.82 3.87
CA ALA A 611 23.49 25.03 4.97
C ALA A 611 23.62 23.52 4.67
N ASP A 612 22.85 23.01 3.70
CA ASP A 612 22.89 21.60 3.25
C ASP A 612 23.99 21.31 2.20
N GLY A 613 24.77 22.32 1.84
CA GLY A 613 25.86 22.22 0.88
C GLY A 613 25.43 22.41 -0.57
N LEU A 614 24.19 22.82 -0.80
CA LEU A 614 23.71 23.24 -2.11
C LEU A 614 24.12 24.69 -2.40
N MET A 615 24.38 25.00 -3.67
CA MET A 615 24.65 26.34 -4.19
C MET A 615 23.75 26.61 -5.38
N ALA A 616 23.08 27.77 -5.41
CA ALA A 616 22.36 28.23 -6.58
C ALA A 616 23.33 28.71 -7.67
N VAL A 617 23.16 28.21 -8.88
CA VAL A 617 23.95 28.65 -10.06
C VAL A 617 23.09 29.38 -11.08
N HIS A 618 21.79 29.40 -10.89
CA HIS A 618 20.78 30.13 -11.66
C HIS A 618 19.52 30.34 -10.76
N PRO A 619 18.71 31.42 -10.94
CA PRO A 619 18.78 32.49 -11.94
C PRO A 619 19.81 33.59 -11.61
N PHE A 620 20.26 34.33 -12.63
CA PHE A 620 21.21 35.42 -12.46
C PHE A 620 20.55 36.74 -12.08
N ARG A 621 19.26 36.87 -12.28
CA ARG A 621 18.43 38.05 -11.98
C ARG A 621 17.03 37.62 -11.58
N PRO A 622 16.26 38.46 -10.86
CA PRO A 622 14.86 38.19 -10.58
C PRO A 622 14.04 38.03 -11.87
N GLY A 623 13.16 37.01 -11.90
CA GLY A 623 12.32 36.66 -13.03
C GLY A 623 10.86 36.50 -12.65
N ARG A 624 10.08 35.84 -13.50
CA ARG A 624 8.66 35.47 -13.28
C ARG A 624 8.46 34.02 -12.82
N ALA A 625 9.57 33.35 -12.50
CA ALA A 625 9.60 31.96 -12.16
C ALA A 625 9.00 31.04 -13.26
N GLU A 626 9.19 31.38 -14.53
CA GLU A 626 8.94 30.50 -15.67
C GLU A 626 10.06 29.46 -15.79
N ASN A 627 9.99 28.57 -16.80
CA ASN A 627 11.01 27.55 -17.02
C ASN A 627 12.42 28.12 -17.18
N GLU A 628 12.55 29.23 -17.94
CA GLU A 628 13.82 29.94 -18.12
C GLU A 628 14.35 30.60 -16.84
N ASP A 629 13.53 30.79 -15.81
CA ASP A 629 13.93 31.35 -14.52
C ASP A 629 14.18 30.24 -13.47
N SER A 630 14.23 28.99 -13.86
CA SER A 630 14.36 27.86 -12.92
C SER A 630 15.53 28.04 -11.96
N LEU A 631 15.28 27.79 -10.67
CA LEU A 631 16.32 27.72 -9.66
C LEU A 631 17.15 26.46 -9.89
N VAL A 632 18.37 26.63 -10.39
CA VAL A 632 19.32 25.54 -10.58
C VAL A 632 20.25 25.44 -9.40
N LEU A 633 20.32 24.25 -8.82
CA LEU A 633 21.13 23.96 -7.65
C LEU A 633 22.27 22.97 -7.99
N THR A 634 23.44 23.17 -7.39
CA THR A 634 24.55 22.22 -7.46
C THR A 634 25.07 21.91 -6.07
N GLY A 635 25.53 20.67 -5.86
CA GLY A 635 26.11 20.24 -4.59
C GLY A 635 26.93 18.97 -4.73
N VAL A 636 27.79 18.68 -3.77
CA VAL A 636 28.67 17.49 -3.77
C VAL A 636 28.18 16.50 -2.72
N PHE A 637 27.85 15.30 -3.18
CA PHE A 637 27.38 14.20 -2.34
C PHE A 637 28.17 12.94 -2.65
N GLY A 638 28.85 12.36 -1.66
CA GLY A 638 29.62 11.13 -1.84
C GLY A 638 30.62 11.19 -3.00
N GLN A 639 31.44 12.26 -3.07
CA GLN A 639 32.45 12.54 -4.11
C GLN A 639 31.92 12.78 -5.53
N ARG A 640 30.59 12.92 -5.72
CA ARG A 640 30.00 13.29 -6.99
C ARG A 640 29.32 14.64 -6.91
N ARG A 641 29.51 15.45 -7.92
CA ARG A 641 28.82 16.73 -8.07
C ARG A 641 27.52 16.52 -8.84
N PHE A 642 26.44 16.86 -8.19
CA PHE A 642 25.08 16.86 -8.76
C PHE A 642 24.70 18.28 -9.22
N MET A 643 23.89 18.35 -10.26
CA MET A 643 23.20 19.56 -10.67
C MET A 643 21.72 19.24 -10.93
N PHE A 644 20.84 20.06 -10.36
CA PHE A 644 19.39 19.95 -10.42
C PHE A 644 18.86 21.18 -11.17
N THR A 645 18.38 20.97 -12.39
CA THR A 645 18.11 22.05 -13.34
C THR A 645 16.67 22.51 -13.36
N GLY A 646 15.73 21.82 -12.64
CA GLY A 646 14.32 22.05 -12.86
C GLY A 646 13.97 21.87 -14.34
N ASP A 647 13.27 22.83 -14.93
CA ASP A 647 12.87 22.79 -16.34
C ASP A 647 13.62 23.81 -17.20
N LEU A 648 14.84 24.18 -16.76
CA LEU A 648 15.69 25.12 -17.47
C LEU A 648 15.90 24.68 -18.93
N ASP A 649 15.86 25.64 -19.84
CA ASP A 649 16.04 25.45 -21.28
C ASP A 649 17.51 25.46 -21.70
N ARG A 650 17.81 25.18 -23.00
CA ARG A 650 19.15 25.21 -23.57
C ARG A 650 19.84 26.57 -23.44
N ALA A 651 19.08 27.66 -23.50
CA ALA A 651 19.65 29.01 -23.37
C ALA A 651 20.18 29.25 -21.96
N GLY A 652 19.41 28.82 -20.94
CA GLY A 652 19.84 28.87 -19.56
C GLY A 652 21.02 27.94 -19.27
N GLU A 653 21.06 26.73 -19.83
CA GLU A 653 22.21 25.82 -19.71
C GLU A 653 23.51 26.42 -20.26
N ARG A 654 23.45 27.06 -21.43
CA ARG A 654 24.57 27.79 -22.01
C ARG A 654 24.98 29.01 -21.16
N ALA A 655 24.03 29.73 -20.61
CA ALA A 655 24.30 30.89 -19.73
C ALA A 655 25.05 30.43 -18.44
N ILE A 656 24.68 29.29 -17.88
CA ILE A 656 25.39 28.69 -16.72
C ILE A 656 26.82 28.34 -17.10
N THR A 657 27.05 27.65 -18.22
CA THR A 657 28.40 27.24 -18.65
C THR A 657 29.29 28.43 -19.02
N ALA A 658 28.71 29.48 -19.59
CA ALA A 658 29.43 30.74 -19.86
C ALA A 658 29.82 31.47 -18.55
N ARG A 659 28.93 31.48 -17.54
CA ARG A 659 29.20 32.15 -16.26
C ARG A 659 30.17 31.36 -15.38
N TYR A 660 30.10 30.01 -15.43
CA TYR A 660 30.90 29.11 -14.62
C TYR A 660 31.69 28.12 -15.50
N PRO A 661 32.72 28.57 -16.28
CA PRO A 661 33.39 27.73 -17.26
C PRO A 661 34.18 26.58 -16.65
N GLN A 662 34.50 26.66 -15.35
CA GLN A 662 35.23 25.62 -14.61
C GLN A 662 34.29 24.64 -13.90
N LEU A 663 32.96 24.86 -13.96
CA LEU A 663 32.00 23.96 -13.33
C LEU A 663 32.04 22.59 -14.02
N ARG A 664 32.19 21.54 -13.24
CA ARG A 664 32.09 20.14 -13.69
C ARG A 664 30.99 19.46 -12.92
N VAL A 665 30.21 18.61 -13.58
CA VAL A 665 29.02 17.95 -13.02
C VAL A 665 29.09 16.49 -13.38
N ASP A 666 29.12 15.60 -12.38
CA ASP A 666 29.09 14.16 -12.62
C ASP A 666 27.68 13.66 -12.94
N VAL A 667 26.66 14.18 -12.23
CA VAL A 667 25.27 13.76 -12.31
C VAL A 667 24.38 14.95 -12.58
N LEU A 668 23.63 14.91 -13.67
CA LEU A 668 22.70 15.94 -14.07
C LEU A 668 21.24 15.43 -14.01
N LYS A 669 20.36 16.08 -13.24
CA LYS A 669 18.92 15.96 -13.50
C LYS A 669 18.64 16.73 -14.79
N LEU A 670 18.21 16.01 -15.82
CA LEU A 670 18.01 16.56 -17.15
C LEU A 670 16.86 17.57 -17.18
N GLY A 671 17.09 18.70 -17.79
CA GLY A 671 16.13 19.81 -17.86
C GLY A 671 14.82 19.38 -18.53
N HIS A 672 13.71 19.94 -18.06
CA HIS A 672 12.37 19.82 -18.63
C HIS A 672 12.02 18.37 -19.00
N HIS A 673 12.30 17.43 -18.06
CA HIS A 673 11.99 16.00 -18.17
C HIS A 673 12.52 15.31 -19.45
N GLY A 674 13.59 15.82 -20.04
CA GLY A 674 14.11 15.34 -21.30
C GLY A 674 13.37 15.88 -22.54
N SER A 675 12.79 17.07 -22.45
CA SER A 675 12.26 17.81 -23.59
C SER A 675 13.35 18.17 -24.60
N LYS A 676 12.97 18.33 -25.86
CA LYS A 676 13.85 18.86 -26.91
C LYS A 676 14.31 20.30 -26.68
N THR A 677 13.65 21.04 -25.78
CA THR A 677 13.99 22.43 -25.43
C THR A 677 15.13 22.53 -24.44
N ALA A 678 15.54 21.44 -23.81
CA ALA A 678 16.65 21.35 -22.86
C ALA A 678 17.74 20.40 -23.37
N SER A 679 18.78 20.20 -22.57
CA SER A 679 19.91 19.27 -22.85
C SER A 679 20.74 19.72 -24.06
N ASP A 680 21.31 20.92 -23.96
CA ASP A 680 22.21 21.48 -24.96
C ASP A 680 23.50 20.63 -25.07
N PRO A 681 23.88 20.09 -26.25
CA PRO A 681 25.01 19.21 -26.38
C PRO A 681 26.34 19.82 -25.96
N GLU A 682 26.58 21.11 -26.28
CA GLU A 682 27.82 21.80 -25.94
C GLU A 682 27.92 22.05 -24.44
N ALA A 683 26.79 22.50 -23.81
CA ALA A 683 26.73 22.69 -22.38
C ALA A 683 26.97 21.36 -21.60
N LEU A 684 26.34 20.27 -22.04
CA LEU A 684 26.53 18.94 -21.43
C LEU A 684 28.00 18.47 -21.53
N GLN A 685 28.65 18.70 -22.70
CA GLN A 685 30.05 18.34 -22.91
C GLN A 685 30.96 19.20 -22.04
N GLN A 686 30.72 20.52 -21.97
CA GLN A 686 31.51 21.45 -21.17
C GLN A 686 31.40 21.13 -19.67
N LEU A 687 30.20 20.79 -19.18
CA LEU A 687 29.97 20.36 -17.80
C LEU A 687 30.62 19.00 -17.49
N GLY A 688 30.92 18.20 -18.51
CA GLY A 688 31.49 16.87 -18.33
C GLY A 688 30.57 15.85 -17.73
N VAL A 689 29.26 15.94 -18.05
CA VAL A 689 28.21 15.09 -17.49
C VAL A 689 28.45 13.62 -17.83
N ARG A 690 28.44 12.75 -16.82
CA ARG A 690 28.60 11.30 -16.98
C ARG A 690 27.29 10.55 -16.83
N GLN A 691 26.40 11.05 -15.99
CA GLN A 691 25.11 10.42 -15.67
C GLN A 691 23.99 11.43 -15.77
N GLY A 692 22.93 11.07 -16.50
CA GLY A 692 21.71 11.86 -16.69
C GLY A 692 20.51 11.19 -16.00
N ILE A 693 19.74 11.96 -15.23
CA ILE A 693 18.53 11.48 -14.57
C ILE A 693 17.30 12.11 -15.24
N LEU A 694 16.39 11.27 -15.70
CA LEU A 694 15.11 11.64 -16.29
C LEU A 694 14.00 11.40 -15.26
N SER A 695 13.46 12.48 -14.71
CA SER A 695 12.24 12.43 -13.89
C SER A 695 11.02 12.51 -14.80
N VAL A 696 10.43 11.37 -15.12
CA VAL A 696 9.34 11.30 -16.11
C VAL A 696 8.38 10.18 -15.78
N GLY A 697 7.09 10.43 -16.02
CA GLY A 697 6.05 9.42 -15.74
C GLY A 697 6.00 8.28 -16.77
N ARG A 698 5.73 7.06 -16.31
CA ARG A 698 5.62 5.85 -17.16
C ARG A 698 4.61 6.00 -18.31
N HIS A 699 3.49 6.64 -18.05
CA HIS A 699 2.41 6.88 -19.02
C HIS A 699 2.21 8.39 -19.23
N ASN A 700 3.32 9.14 -19.48
CA ASN A 700 3.19 10.57 -19.69
C ASN A 700 2.56 10.90 -21.06
N ARG A 701 1.81 11.99 -21.10
CA ARG A 701 1.09 12.45 -22.30
C ARG A 701 1.89 13.43 -23.16
N TYR A 702 3.06 13.88 -22.65
CA TYR A 702 3.89 14.90 -23.28
C TYR A 702 4.91 14.33 -24.25
N GLY A 703 5.04 13.00 -24.32
CA GLY A 703 6.02 12.33 -25.17
C GLY A 703 7.46 12.49 -24.70
N HIS A 704 7.67 12.78 -23.42
CA HIS A 704 9.01 12.87 -22.83
C HIS A 704 9.49 11.50 -22.34
N PRO A 705 10.81 11.21 -22.38
CA PRO A 705 11.87 12.00 -23.03
C PRO A 705 11.75 11.98 -24.56
N ASN A 706 12.08 13.12 -25.21
CA ASN A 706 12.09 13.19 -26.67
C ASN A 706 13.25 12.39 -27.26
N GLN A 707 13.04 11.85 -28.47
CA GLN A 707 14.05 11.05 -29.16
C GLN A 707 15.33 11.85 -29.45
N GLU A 708 15.22 13.14 -29.73
CA GLU A 708 16.37 14.04 -29.94
C GLU A 708 17.26 14.10 -28.69
N THR A 709 16.67 14.29 -27.50
CA THR A 709 17.38 14.28 -26.23
C THR A 709 18.08 12.94 -26.00
N LEU A 710 17.40 11.82 -26.22
CA LEU A 710 17.96 10.49 -26.06
C LEU A 710 19.15 10.25 -27.02
N THR A 711 19.06 10.75 -28.25
CA THR A 711 20.16 10.68 -29.25
C THR A 711 21.35 11.51 -28.80
N THR A 712 21.11 12.74 -28.30
CA THR A 712 22.17 13.59 -27.74
C THR A 712 22.92 12.89 -26.59
N LEU A 713 22.19 12.32 -25.64
CA LEU A 713 22.79 11.61 -24.50
C LEU A 713 23.60 10.37 -24.95
N ALA A 714 23.08 9.62 -25.92
CA ALA A 714 23.78 8.45 -26.47
C ALA A 714 25.06 8.87 -27.19
N ASN A 715 25.06 9.93 -28.01
CA ASN A 715 26.23 10.45 -28.72
C ASN A 715 27.31 10.94 -27.75
N LEU A 716 26.94 11.54 -26.65
CA LEU A 716 27.84 12.00 -25.60
C LEU A 716 28.20 10.90 -24.59
N ARG A 717 27.73 9.65 -24.78
CA ARG A 717 27.96 8.49 -23.92
C ARG A 717 27.58 8.74 -22.46
N ILE A 718 26.48 9.51 -22.23
CA ILE A 718 25.96 9.78 -20.91
C ILE A 718 25.07 8.59 -20.48
N GLU A 719 25.43 7.95 -19.37
CA GLU A 719 24.61 6.90 -18.76
C GLU A 719 23.30 7.49 -18.26
N THR A 720 22.16 6.91 -18.64
CA THR A 720 20.85 7.52 -18.39
C THR A 720 19.99 6.64 -17.48
N TYR A 721 19.46 7.22 -16.41
CA TYR A 721 18.48 6.63 -15.53
C TYR A 721 17.13 7.32 -15.72
N SER A 722 16.03 6.55 -15.63
CA SER A 722 14.67 7.09 -15.81
C SER A 722 13.72 6.58 -14.73
N THR A 723 13.01 7.50 -14.07
CA THR A 723 11.99 7.13 -13.08
C THR A 723 10.84 6.32 -13.69
N ALA A 724 10.51 6.54 -14.97
CA ALA A 724 9.50 5.76 -15.69
C ALA A 724 9.84 4.27 -15.81
N LEU A 725 11.12 3.94 -15.97
CA LEU A 725 11.60 2.56 -16.17
C LEU A 725 12.04 1.90 -14.86
N GLN A 726 12.74 2.68 -14.02
CA GLN A 726 13.44 2.15 -12.85
C GLN A 726 12.76 2.52 -11.52
N GLY A 727 11.65 3.28 -11.58
CA GLY A 727 11.01 3.82 -10.39
C GLY A 727 11.94 4.78 -9.66
N MET A 728 11.85 4.86 -8.34
CA MET A 728 12.72 5.72 -7.54
C MET A 728 14.19 5.34 -7.74
N ILE A 729 15.02 6.34 -8.05
CA ILE A 729 16.46 6.22 -8.26
C ILE A 729 17.16 6.80 -7.03
N THR A 730 18.04 6.04 -6.41
CA THR A 730 18.74 6.41 -5.18
C THR A 730 20.24 6.35 -5.37
N TYR A 731 20.94 7.43 -5.05
CA TYR A 731 22.36 7.45 -4.83
C TYR A 731 22.63 7.49 -3.33
N ARG A 732 23.12 6.37 -2.76
CA ARG A 732 23.41 6.25 -1.33
C ARG A 732 24.89 6.45 -1.09
N PHE A 733 25.26 7.33 -0.16
CA PHE A 733 26.66 7.64 0.15
C PHE A 733 26.91 7.58 1.67
N PHE A 734 28.17 7.36 2.01
CA PHE A 734 28.64 7.37 3.40
C PHE A 734 29.81 8.34 3.52
N ASN A 735 29.58 9.45 4.21
CA ASN A 735 30.56 10.52 4.38
C ASN A 735 31.19 10.92 3.02
N HIS A 736 32.52 10.98 2.94
CA HIS A 736 33.29 11.35 1.74
C HIS A 736 33.59 10.17 0.79
N ARG A 737 33.04 8.98 1.02
CA ARG A 737 33.23 7.83 0.13
C ARG A 737 32.29 7.90 -1.05
N GLN A 738 32.77 7.40 -2.20
CA GLN A 738 31.93 7.26 -3.40
C GLN A 738 30.68 6.45 -3.09
N GLY A 739 29.52 6.95 -3.49
CA GLY A 739 28.25 6.31 -3.24
C GLY A 739 27.91 5.22 -4.25
N GLN A 740 26.79 4.55 -3.99
CA GLN A 740 26.26 3.47 -4.83
C GLN A 740 24.88 3.82 -5.36
N TRP A 741 24.62 3.49 -6.61
CA TRP A 741 23.33 3.60 -7.25
C TRP A 741 22.44 2.41 -6.91
N GLN A 742 21.19 2.67 -6.65
CA GLN A 742 20.12 1.69 -6.44
C GLN A 742 18.86 2.17 -7.15
N THR A 743 18.25 1.30 -7.91
CA THR A 743 16.95 1.55 -8.55
C THR A 743 15.89 0.69 -7.88
N PHE A 744 14.68 1.23 -7.73
CA PHE A 744 13.58 0.49 -7.10
C PHE A 744 13.09 -0.66 -7.98
N LEU A 745 12.98 -0.42 -9.28
CA LEU A 745 12.70 -1.46 -10.27
C LEU A 745 14.00 -1.89 -10.97
N LYS A 746 14.11 -3.18 -11.25
CA LYS A 746 15.28 -3.78 -11.92
C LYS A 746 15.15 -3.78 -13.45
N GLU A 747 14.19 -3.06 -14.02
CA GLU A 747 14.05 -2.93 -15.47
C GLU A 747 15.29 -2.24 -16.03
N GLY A 748 15.98 -2.92 -16.96
CA GLY A 748 17.22 -2.40 -17.56
C GLY A 748 16.95 -1.17 -18.44
N ASN A 749 18.03 -0.48 -18.78
CA ASN A 749 17.99 0.77 -19.56
C ASN A 749 17.55 0.49 -21.02
N ARG A 750 16.23 0.47 -21.27
CA ARG A 750 15.66 0.20 -22.61
C ARG A 750 16.08 1.24 -23.65
N TYR A 751 16.41 2.46 -23.23
CA TYR A 751 16.85 3.51 -24.16
C TYR A 751 18.20 3.21 -24.82
N GLN A 752 19.14 2.58 -24.11
CA GLN A 752 20.45 2.18 -24.70
C GLN A 752 20.31 0.95 -25.62
N ARG A 753 19.39 0.01 -25.32
CA ARG A 753 19.16 -1.18 -26.18
C ARG A 753 18.51 -0.85 -27.52
N THR A 754 17.57 0.13 -27.57
CA THR A 754 16.94 0.56 -28.82
C THR A 754 17.89 1.33 -29.73
N ALA A 755 18.89 2.04 -29.19
CA ALA A 755 19.92 2.70 -29.98
C ALA A 755 20.93 1.68 -30.61
N SER A 756 21.29 0.61 -29.89
CA SER A 756 22.19 -0.44 -30.42
C SER A 756 21.52 -1.31 -31.48
N VAL A 757 20.21 -1.64 -31.33
CA VAL A 757 19.50 -2.46 -32.32
C VAL A 757 19.23 -1.71 -33.63
N LYS A 758 19.12 -0.37 -33.62
CA LYS A 758 19.00 0.40 -34.87
C LYS A 758 20.33 0.57 -35.58
N ASN A 759 21.47 0.55 -34.89
CA ASN A 759 22.79 0.60 -35.51
C ASN A 759 23.19 -0.75 -36.14
N ASP A 760 22.69 -1.88 -35.63
CA ASP A 760 22.97 -3.21 -36.21
C ASP A 760 22.05 -3.53 -37.40
N SER A 761 20.95 -2.82 -37.59
CA SER A 761 20.07 -2.98 -38.78
C SER A 761 20.43 -2.01 -39.93
N GLN A 762 21.43 -1.15 -39.76
CA GLN A 762 21.99 -0.27 -40.80
C GLN A 762 23.44 -0.65 -41.19
N ARG A 763 23.97 -1.73 -40.66
CA ARG A 763 25.15 -2.43 -41.18
C ARG A 763 24.67 -3.73 -41.84
#